data_f2c3c62382dacdf823a494fcca7f8925
#
_entry.id   f2c3c62382dacdf823a494fcca7f8925
#
_cell.length_a   1.000
_cell.length_b   1.000
_cell.length_c   1.000
_cell.angle_alpha   90.00
_cell.angle_beta   90.00
_cell.angle_gamma   90.00
#
_symmetry.space_group_name_H-M   'P 1'
#
loop_
_entity.id
_entity.type
_entity.pdbx_description
1 polymer ?
#
loop_
_entity_poly.entity_id
_entity_poly.type
_entity_poly.pdbx_seq_one_letter_code
_entity_poly.pdbx_strand_id
1 'polypeptide(L)'
;MRCWSYLPYRETVMATRLMSRWARLLGSRGPQLIASCQARLAGHPIPFLAVAHAEPLWARALNLHPQARTLCGRHSLSTWEEENLTVPRRTELDELVEKASSPREVLQLWAERDANANETALCVIQLARMVLEKGDSKHSDLLQDPRLQTMLDQVSSEVRKVWNGSLVGLLRALTSLGVAPGTPVLASLQTEALWRVRRFSYRQLVYLYEWACGRGAPQAEELLGAVVKQLELRWTELADARTVAALMARPAHLPPSLLDRLEDKALELVERFRAEDIRKVAVALASQGRRSVALFRALSYHIQQKPSEELKASLLLDLVFAYAKVNFHHSQVFQRIAGDLVPQVPRLTPGDVTRCARSFSHLKWLHHSLFEGFAEHYTQQWQKYSTLQLCSLLLSLAQLNFQPSKKEQFYGQVHAALEGALSDLEPFLLTDLVWSLCVLQQARPDHLRAVLDPAVQLRLAGGAPSRVASYGLKLQHIASTAQLEVLCPPGVVPDPPSTLDGQPTPLQSSLHEALRALAGGLEGGYRAGVVTVFGWTIDGELVLDSDNKPINLLGLKAPHLPGGGGGSPLPRGAHRIAFLASEFSHHGSKGRELLGRYAMRQRHLQLAGFLTVPVLYYEWAELKDDRQRMAYLKDKMGKAVAEDMAK
;
A
#
# COMPACT_ATOMS: atom_id res chain seq x y z
N MET A 1 9.97 39.18 -5.02
CA MET A 1 8.58 38.90 -5.25
C MET A 1 8.10 37.86 -4.22
N ARG A 2 7.82 38.34 -3.02
CA ARG A 2 7.26 37.57 -1.90
C ARG A 2 5.83 38.06 -1.74
N CYS A 3 4.82 37.18 -1.86
CA CYS A 3 3.46 37.29 -1.31
C CYS A 3 2.50 36.37 -2.05
N TRP A 4 2.55 35.07 -1.75
CA TRP A 4 1.43 34.13 -2.02
C TRP A 4 1.51 32.89 -1.11
N SER A 5 1.67 33.11 0.19
CA SER A 5 1.81 32.01 1.16
C SER A 5 0.77 31.98 2.30
N TYR A 6 -0.27 32.76 2.27
CA TYR A 6 -1.33 32.71 3.30
C TYR A 6 -2.70 33.07 2.72
N LEU A 7 -3.35 32.10 2.04
CA LEU A 7 -4.80 32.06 1.93
C LEU A 7 -5.29 30.86 2.76
N PRO A 8 -6.27 31.04 3.65
CA PRO A 8 -6.77 29.97 4.50
C PRO A 8 -7.40 28.88 3.62
N TYR A 9 -7.05 27.64 3.91
CA TYR A 9 -7.45 26.39 3.23
C TYR A 9 -8.95 26.29 2.86
N ARG A 10 -9.83 26.94 3.58
CA ARG A 10 -11.28 27.03 3.29
C ARG A 10 -11.61 27.73 1.99
N GLU A 11 -10.91 28.79 1.63
CA GLU A 11 -11.23 29.59 0.43
C GLU A 11 -10.77 28.91 -0.86
N THR A 12 -9.65 28.21 -0.84
CA THR A 12 -9.15 27.50 -2.02
C THR A 12 -10.03 26.29 -2.40
N VAL A 13 -10.57 25.59 -1.40
CA VAL A 13 -11.51 24.47 -1.60
C VAL A 13 -12.89 24.96 -2.05
N MET A 14 -13.34 26.11 -1.56
CA MET A 14 -14.59 26.75 -2.02
C MET A 14 -14.48 27.26 -3.46
N ALA A 15 -13.37 27.86 -3.82
CA ALA A 15 -13.14 28.37 -5.19
C ALA A 15 -13.13 27.24 -6.23
N THR A 16 -12.47 26.11 -5.96
CA THR A 16 -12.45 24.94 -6.84
C THR A 16 -13.83 24.28 -6.94
N ARG A 17 -14.64 24.29 -5.88
CA ARG A 17 -16.01 23.77 -5.88
C ARG A 17 -16.99 24.67 -6.64
N LEU A 18 -16.85 25.97 -6.53
CA LEU A 18 -17.64 26.93 -7.32
C LEU A 18 -17.37 26.79 -8.82
N MET A 19 -16.10 26.65 -9.22
CA MET A 19 -15.73 26.45 -10.62
C MET A 19 -16.25 25.13 -11.21
N SER A 20 -16.22 24.04 -10.46
CA SER A 20 -16.77 22.76 -10.91
C SER A 20 -18.32 22.73 -10.94
N ARG A 21 -18.97 23.54 -10.13
CA ARG A 21 -20.43 23.72 -10.14
C ARG A 21 -20.90 24.58 -11.31
N TRP A 22 -20.16 25.63 -11.66
CA TRP A 22 -20.43 26.45 -12.84
C TRP A 22 -20.23 25.69 -14.15
N ALA A 23 -19.23 24.81 -14.23
CA ALA A 23 -18.98 23.96 -15.38
C ALA A 23 -20.11 22.94 -15.64
N ARG A 24 -20.86 22.54 -14.61
CA ARG A 24 -22.03 21.64 -14.74
C ARG A 24 -23.35 22.35 -15.06
N LEU A 25 -23.44 23.65 -14.80
CA LEU A 25 -24.64 24.46 -15.06
C LEU A 25 -24.65 25.07 -16.48
N LEU A 26 -23.50 25.18 -17.12
CA LEU A 26 -23.38 25.67 -18.49
C LEU A 26 -23.44 24.49 -19.48
N GLY A 27 -24.61 23.97 -19.73
CA GLY A 27 -24.88 22.89 -20.69
C GLY A 27 -24.04 22.90 -21.97
N SER A 28 -24.19 21.95 -22.84
CA SER A 28 -23.42 21.48 -24.01
C SER A 28 -22.62 22.47 -24.92
N ARG A 29 -22.46 23.73 -24.55
CA ARG A 29 -21.59 24.73 -25.24
C ARG A 29 -20.29 25.07 -24.53
N GLY A 30 -19.97 24.38 -23.42
CA GLY A 30 -18.78 24.65 -22.59
C GLY A 30 -17.44 24.01 -22.98
N PRO A 31 -17.34 22.98 -23.82
CA PRO A 31 -16.07 22.26 -23.99
C PRO A 31 -14.95 23.05 -24.66
N GLN A 32 -15.28 23.98 -25.56
CA GLN A 32 -14.27 24.72 -26.33
C GLN A 32 -13.63 25.89 -25.57
N LEU A 33 -14.35 26.50 -24.65
CA LEU A 33 -13.80 27.59 -23.82
C LEU A 33 -12.95 27.10 -22.64
N ILE A 34 -13.25 25.90 -22.14
CA ILE A 34 -12.48 25.29 -21.04
C ILE A 34 -11.13 24.78 -21.54
N ALA A 35 -11.03 24.25 -22.74
CA ALA A 35 -9.79 23.80 -23.35
C ALA A 35 -8.77 24.93 -23.54
N SER A 36 -9.23 26.14 -23.86
CA SER A 36 -8.34 27.31 -24.06
C SER A 36 -7.81 27.91 -22.74
N CYS A 37 -8.53 27.78 -21.63
CA CYS A 37 -8.07 28.20 -20.31
C CYS A 37 -7.15 27.18 -19.64
N GLN A 38 -7.41 25.89 -19.85
CA GLN A 38 -6.53 24.82 -19.32
C GLN A 38 -5.17 24.77 -20.02
N ALA A 39 -5.11 25.11 -21.30
CA ALA A 39 -3.84 25.18 -22.05
C ALA A 39 -2.91 26.31 -21.61
N ARG A 40 -3.40 27.35 -20.93
CA ARG A 40 -2.60 28.47 -20.41
C ARG A 40 -2.17 28.31 -18.96
N LEU A 41 -2.73 27.37 -18.21
CA LEU A 41 -2.38 27.07 -16.80
C LEU A 41 -1.59 25.78 -16.65
N ALA A 42 -1.50 24.97 -17.69
CA ALA A 42 -0.66 23.77 -17.74
C ALA A 42 0.71 24.12 -18.35
N GLY A 43 1.58 24.64 -17.52
CA GLY A 43 3.01 24.54 -17.77
C GLY A 43 3.38 23.06 -17.74
N HIS A 44 3.63 22.49 -18.91
CA HIS A 44 4.16 21.18 -19.24
C HIS A 44 3.82 20.00 -18.31
N PRO A 45 3.01 19.04 -18.77
CA PRO A 45 2.90 17.75 -18.12
C PRO A 45 4.19 16.96 -18.36
N ILE A 46 4.91 16.64 -17.31
CA ILE A 46 5.94 15.60 -17.32
C ILE A 46 5.21 14.28 -17.61
N PRO A 47 5.54 13.56 -18.67
CA PRO A 47 4.96 12.23 -18.89
C PRO A 47 5.48 11.30 -17.81
N PHE A 48 4.64 10.95 -16.86
CA PHE A 48 4.86 9.83 -16.00
C PHE A 48 4.80 8.57 -16.87
N LEU A 49 5.93 8.03 -17.22
CA LEU A 49 6.05 6.65 -17.67
C LEU A 49 5.54 5.77 -16.53
N ALA A 50 4.32 5.30 -16.67
CA ALA A 50 3.79 4.21 -15.89
C ALA A 50 4.62 2.97 -16.25
N VAL A 51 5.69 2.73 -15.48
CA VAL A 51 6.25 1.38 -15.38
C VAL A 51 5.15 0.56 -14.72
N ALA A 52 4.42 -0.19 -15.52
CA ALA A 52 3.46 -1.16 -15.07
C ALA A 52 4.22 -2.16 -14.20
N HIS A 53 4.18 -1.95 -12.89
CA HIS A 53 4.61 -2.95 -11.93
C HIS A 53 3.58 -4.07 -11.99
N ALA A 54 3.90 -5.12 -12.77
CA ALA A 54 3.21 -6.39 -12.62
C ALA A 54 3.33 -6.81 -11.15
N GLU A 55 2.20 -6.86 -10.45
CA GLU A 55 2.19 -7.29 -9.05
C GLU A 55 2.71 -8.74 -8.97
N PRO A 56 3.72 -9.04 -8.15
CA PRO A 56 4.19 -10.41 -7.96
C PRO A 56 3.06 -11.27 -7.36
N LEU A 57 3.00 -12.56 -7.72
CA LEU A 57 1.94 -13.51 -7.31
C LEU A 57 1.70 -13.59 -5.79
N TRP A 58 2.70 -13.30 -4.98
CA TRP A 58 2.58 -13.22 -3.53
C TRP A 58 1.71 -12.03 -3.04
N ALA A 59 1.47 -11.01 -3.86
CA ALA A 59 0.51 -9.95 -3.56
C ALA A 59 -0.93 -10.49 -3.52
N ARG A 60 -1.23 -11.56 -4.27
CA ARG A 60 -2.52 -12.28 -4.22
C ARG A 60 -2.63 -13.20 -3.00
N ALA A 61 -1.54 -13.83 -2.58
CA ALA A 61 -1.54 -14.74 -1.40
C ALA A 61 -1.80 -14.02 -0.07
N LEU A 62 -1.45 -12.73 0.05
CA LEU A 62 -1.70 -11.94 1.27
C LEU A 62 -3.09 -11.31 1.35
N ASN A 63 -3.89 -11.37 0.28
CA ASN A 63 -5.30 -10.96 0.31
C ASN A 63 -6.24 -11.99 0.98
N LEU A 64 -5.73 -13.16 1.37
CA LEU A 64 -6.51 -14.27 1.91
C LEU A 64 -6.21 -14.52 3.40
N HIS A 65 -6.07 -13.51 4.24
CA HIS A 65 -6.10 -13.75 5.69
C HIS A 65 -7.55 -13.73 6.17
N PRO A 66 -8.08 -14.87 6.70
CA PRO A 66 -9.46 -14.96 7.22
C PRO A 66 -9.73 -14.01 8.39
N GLN A 67 -8.68 -13.54 9.07
CA GLN A 67 -8.79 -12.64 10.23
C GLN A 67 -9.30 -11.23 9.90
N ALA A 68 -9.22 -10.76 8.66
CA ALA A 68 -9.86 -9.49 8.28
C ALA A 68 -11.40 -9.61 8.27
N ARG A 69 -11.95 -10.80 8.16
CA ARG A 69 -13.40 -11.07 8.27
C ARG A 69 -13.90 -11.12 9.70
N THR A 70 -13.06 -11.48 10.67
CA THR A 70 -13.47 -11.67 12.08
C THR A 70 -13.39 -10.38 12.92
N LEU A 71 -12.57 -9.41 12.55
CA LEU A 71 -12.43 -8.17 13.33
C LEU A 71 -13.59 -7.18 13.15
N CYS A 72 -14.43 -7.34 12.15
CA CYS A 72 -15.59 -6.48 11.94
C CYS A 72 -16.85 -6.92 12.73
N GLY A 73 -16.87 -8.12 13.32
CA GLY A 73 -18.03 -8.69 13.99
C GLY A 73 -18.18 -8.37 15.47
N ARG A 74 -17.10 -8.09 16.18
CA ARG A 74 -17.13 -8.03 17.66
C ARG A 74 -17.39 -6.64 18.28
N HIS A 75 -17.20 -5.54 17.56
CA HIS A 75 -17.31 -4.20 18.15
C HIS A 75 -18.62 -3.46 17.87
N SER A 76 -19.56 -4.07 17.16
CA SER A 76 -20.75 -3.35 16.67
C SER A 76 -21.98 -3.41 17.58
N LEU A 77 -22.00 -4.22 18.63
CA LEU A 77 -23.18 -4.33 19.50
C LEU A 77 -23.14 -3.40 20.73
N SER A 78 -21.97 -2.95 21.18
CA SER A 78 -21.85 -2.10 22.39
C SER A 78 -22.18 -0.63 22.17
N THR A 79 -22.48 -0.19 20.96
CA THR A 79 -22.76 1.23 20.65
C THR A 79 -24.24 1.52 20.38
N TRP A 80 -25.13 0.69 20.85
CA TRP A 80 -26.57 0.83 20.60
C TRP A 80 -27.26 1.86 21.49
N GLU A 81 -26.62 2.34 22.54
CA GLU A 81 -27.27 3.02 23.66
C GLU A 81 -27.30 4.54 23.62
N GLU A 82 -26.63 5.20 22.70
CA GLU A 82 -26.61 6.67 22.71
C GLU A 82 -27.04 7.24 21.37
N GLU A 83 -28.29 7.61 21.21
CA GLU A 83 -28.80 8.81 20.53
C GLU A 83 -30.21 8.63 19.94
N ASN A 84 -31.16 9.33 20.56
CA ASN A 84 -32.37 9.93 19.99
C ASN A 84 -33.14 9.15 18.90
N LEU A 85 -33.66 8.02 19.28
CA LEU A 85 -35.00 7.64 18.84
C LEU A 85 -35.97 8.23 19.90
N THR A 86 -37.10 8.78 19.51
CA THR A 86 -38.25 8.97 20.39
C THR A 86 -38.52 7.61 21.01
N VAL A 87 -37.89 7.34 22.15
CA VAL A 87 -38.00 6.10 22.87
C VAL A 87 -39.42 6.11 23.41
N PRO A 88 -40.30 5.20 22.98
CA PRO A 88 -41.55 4.98 23.65
C PRO A 88 -41.22 4.73 25.11
N ARG A 89 -42.10 5.15 26.04
CA ARG A 89 -41.87 4.92 27.47
C ARG A 89 -41.36 3.50 27.69
N ARG A 90 -40.15 3.38 28.28
CA ARG A 90 -39.58 2.09 28.70
C ARG A 90 -40.61 1.40 29.57
N THR A 91 -40.87 0.13 29.25
CA THR A 91 -41.74 -0.69 30.06
C THR A 91 -40.95 -1.30 31.21
N GLU A 92 -41.63 -1.74 32.26
CA GLU A 92 -40.96 -2.45 33.37
C GLU A 92 -40.18 -3.68 32.90
N LEU A 93 -40.69 -4.35 31.87
CA LEU A 93 -40.03 -5.51 31.28
C LEU A 93 -38.69 -5.11 30.61
N ASP A 94 -38.63 -3.95 29.91
CA ASP A 94 -37.40 -3.48 29.27
C ASP A 94 -36.27 -3.27 30.29
N GLU A 95 -36.61 -2.69 31.45
CA GLU A 95 -35.63 -2.46 32.53
C GLU A 95 -35.16 -3.74 33.20
N LEU A 96 -36.01 -4.73 33.32
CA LEU A 96 -35.67 -6.05 33.90
C LEU A 96 -34.80 -6.85 32.94
N VAL A 97 -35.13 -6.83 31.66
CA VAL A 97 -34.37 -7.52 30.60
C VAL A 97 -32.97 -6.91 30.44
N GLU A 98 -32.83 -5.57 30.58
CA GLU A 98 -31.50 -4.93 30.59
C GLU A 98 -30.63 -5.35 31.79
N LYS A 99 -31.26 -5.58 32.96
CA LYS A 99 -30.57 -6.00 34.20
C LYS A 99 -30.30 -7.50 34.29
N ALA A 100 -30.94 -8.30 33.45
CA ALA A 100 -30.81 -9.76 33.46
C ALA A 100 -29.35 -10.19 33.24
N SER A 101 -28.89 -11.18 33.98
CA SER A 101 -27.52 -11.67 34.01
C SER A 101 -27.30 -12.93 33.14
N SER A 102 -28.37 -13.58 32.75
CA SER A 102 -28.33 -14.84 31.98
C SER A 102 -29.43 -14.95 30.93
N PRO A 103 -29.16 -15.68 29.81
CA PRO A 103 -30.20 -15.96 28.81
C PRO A 103 -31.44 -16.66 29.36
N ARG A 104 -31.26 -17.55 30.35
CA ARG A 104 -32.37 -18.25 30.98
C ARG A 104 -33.30 -17.29 31.75
N GLU A 105 -32.74 -16.33 32.40
CA GLU A 105 -33.48 -15.28 33.14
C GLU A 105 -34.34 -14.45 32.18
N VAL A 106 -33.81 -14.04 31.02
CA VAL A 106 -34.57 -13.32 29.99
C VAL A 106 -35.74 -14.14 29.46
N LEU A 107 -35.51 -15.43 29.20
CA LEU A 107 -36.58 -16.37 28.76
C LEU A 107 -37.65 -16.55 29.82
N GLN A 108 -37.28 -16.56 31.09
CA GLN A 108 -38.22 -16.70 32.21
C GLN A 108 -39.04 -15.42 32.39
N LEU A 109 -38.39 -14.25 32.41
CA LEU A 109 -39.06 -12.96 32.51
C LEU A 109 -40.09 -12.74 31.40
N TRP A 110 -39.78 -13.19 30.18
CA TRP A 110 -40.73 -13.15 29.07
C TRP A 110 -41.89 -14.11 29.25
N ALA A 111 -41.62 -15.36 29.70
CA ALA A 111 -42.65 -16.38 29.87
C ALA A 111 -43.65 -16.09 31.01
N GLU A 112 -43.24 -15.34 32.02
CA GLU A 112 -44.06 -14.95 33.17
C GLU A 112 -44.97 -13.73 32.87
N ARG A 113 -44.80 -13.07 31.73
CA ARG A 113 -45.51 -11.84 31.39
C ARG A 113 -46.15 -11.94 30.00
N ASP A 114 -47.25 -11.22 29.81
CA ASP A 114 -47.91 -11.11 28.50
C ASP A 114 -47.19 -10.01 27.67
N ALA A 115 -46.00 -10.36 27.15
CA ALA A 115 -45.14 -9.43 26.41
C ALA A 115 -45.69 -9.15 25.01
N ASN A 116 -45.77 -7.86 24.64
CA ASN A 116 -46.14 -7.46 23.30
C ASN A 116 -45.00 -7.70 22.29
N ALA A 117 -45.28 -7.57 20.97
CA ALA A 117 -44.33 -7.84 19.89
C ALA A 117 -43.03 -7.02 20.01
N ASN A 118 -43.07 -5.80 20.54
CA ASN A 118 -41.87 -4.94 20.70
C ASN A 118 -41.03 -5.38 21.89
N GLU A 119 -41.65 -5.72 23.00
CA GLU A 119 -41.00 -6.31 24.18
C GLU A 119 -40.36 -7.66 23.85
N THR A 120 -41.07 -8.51 23.13
CA THR A 120 -40.54 -9.80 22.64
C THR A 120 -39.32 -9.55 21.71
N ALA A 121 -39.40 -8.56 20.83
CA ALA A 121 -38.29 -8.19 19.96
C ALA A 121 -37.06 -7.76 20.75
N LEU A 122 -37.24 -6.95 21.81
CA LEU A 122 -36.13 -6.53 22.68
C LEU A 122 -35.53 -7.70 23.46
N CYS A 123 -36.36 -8.62 23.97
CA CYS A 123 -35.87 -9.85 24.59
C CYS A 123 -34.97 -10.67 23.65
N VAL A 124 -35.40 -10.88 22.41
CA VAL A 124 -34.59 -11.62 21.41
C VAL A 124 -33.27 -10.89 21.11
N ILE A 125 -33.29 -9.55 20.99
CA ILE A 125 -32.07 -8.75 20.77
C ILE A 125 -31.13 -8.88 21.96
N GLN A 126 -31.62 -8.81 23.20
CA GLN A 126 -30.82 -8.95 24.40
C GLN A 126 -30.24 -10.36 24.56
N LEU A 127 -31.01 -11.41 24.24
CA LEU A 127 -30.50 -12.78 24.19
C LEU A 127 -29.31 -12.91 23.24
N ALA A 128 -29.44 -12.37 22.04
CA ALA A 128 -28.34 -12.39 21.07
C ALA A 128 -27.10 -11.63 21.56
N ARG A 129 -27.30 -10.51 22.25
CA ARG A 129 -26.22 -9.74 22.86
C ARG A 129 -25.48 -10.53 23.93
N MET A 130 -26.19 -11.12 24.87
CA MET A 130 -25.61 -11.93 25.95
C MET A 130 -24.81 -13.14 25.43
N VAL A 131 -25.31 -13.80 24.40
CA VAL A 131 -24.65 -14.95 23.77
C VAL A 131 -23.34 -14.51 23.11
N LEU A 132 -23.33 -13.37 22.43
CA LEU A 132 -22.11 -12.83 21.80
C LEU A 132 -21.07 -12.37 22.82
N GLU A 133 -21.47 -11.78 23.95
CA GLU A 133 -20.56 -11.34 25.01
C GLU A 133 -19.87 -12.50 25.72
N LYS A 134 -20.59 -13.59 25.95
CA LYS A 134 -20.05 -14.76 26.67
C LYS A 134 -19.19 -15.68 25.79
N GLY A 135 -19.25 -15.57 24.47
CA GLY A 135 -18.46 -16.38 23.54
C GLY A 135 -18.72 -17.89 23.63
N ASP A 136 -19.81 -18.29 24.25
CA ASP A 136 -20.14 -19.67 24.54
C ASP A 136 -20.55 -20.42 23.26
N SER A 137 -20.01 -21.62 23.09
CA SER A 137 -20.33 -22.53 21.99
C SER A 137 -21.74 -23.20 22.10
N LYS A 138 -22.53 -22.80 23.09
CA LYS A 138 -23.86 -23.37 23.36
C LYS A 138 -25.02 -22.68 22.63
N HIS A 139 -24.74 -22.11 21.45
CA HIS A 139 -25.78 -21.51 20.62
C HIS A 139 -26.89 -22.48 20.20
N SER A 140 -26.56 -23.77 20.00
CA SER A 140 -27.51 -24.80 19.58
C SER A 140 -28.61 -25.04 20.60
N ASP A 141 -28.26 -25.04 21.88
CA ASP A 141 -29.20 -25.34 22.95
C ASP A 141 -30.23 -24.22 23.12
N LEU A 142 -29.81 -22.96 22.95
CA LEU A 142 -30.71 -21.81 23.01
C LEU A 142 -31.71 -21.81 21.85
N LEU A 143 -31.24 -22.11 20.62
CA LEU A 143 -32.10 -22.17 19.43
C LEU A 143 -33.13 -23.32 19.51
N GLN A 144 -32.91 -24.35 20.32
CA GLN A 144 -33.85 -25.46 20.54
C GLN A 144 -34.82 -25.21 21.70
N ASP A 145 -34.65 -24.10 22.46
CA ASP A 145 -35.56 -23.77 23.56
C ASP A 145 -36.96 -23.42 23.02
N PRO A 146 -38.03 -24.14 23.44
CA PRO A 146 -39.39 -23.93 22.94
C PRO A 146 -39.89 -22.50 23.21
N ARG A 147 -39.42 -21.87 24.29
CA ARG A 147 -39.78 -20.47 24.60
C ARG A 147 -39.24 -19.51 23.56
N LEU A 148 -37.99 -19.70 23.12
CA LEU A 148 -37.42 -18.87 22.05
C LEU A 148 -38.17 -19.10 20.73
N GLN A 149 -38.54 -20.34 20.41
CA GLN A 149 -39.34 -20.62 19.21
C GLN A 149 -40.70 -19.90 19.26
N THR A 150 -41.39 -19.94 20.40
CA THR A 150 -42.63 -19.18 20.58
C THR A 150 -42.46 -17.67 20.44
N MET A 151 -41.36 -17.11 20.98
CA MET A 151 -40.98 -15.69 20.76
C MET A 151 -40.81 -15.36 19.28
N LEU A 152 -40.13 -16.21 18.54
CA LEU A 152 -39.89 -16.03 17.10
C LEU A 152 -41.18 -16.11 16.27
N ASP A 153 -42.09 -17.04 16.64
CA ASP A 153 -43.40 -17.17 16.00
C ASP A 153 -44.29 -15.95 16.29
N GLN A 154 -44.28 -15.43 17.52
CA GLN A 154 -44.97 -14.19 17.86
C GLN A 154 -44.43 -13.00 17.07
N VAL A 155 -43.11 -12.84 17.02
CA VAL A 155 -42.47 -11.74 16.25
C VAL A 155 -42.82 -11.88 14.76
N SER A 156 -42.82 -13.08 14.21
CA SER A 156 -43.15 -13.32 12.78
C SER A 156 -44.61 -13.00 12.47
N SER A 157 -45.55 -13.40 13.35
CA SER A 157 -47.00 -13.15 13.16
C SER A 157 -47.37 -11.69 13.33
N GLU A 158 -46.71 -10.99 14.25
CA GLU A 158 -46.97 -9.58 14.61
C GLU A 158 -45.92 -8.60 14.06
N VAL A 159 -45.13 -8.96 13.06
CA VAL A 159 -44.01 -8.18 12.55
C VAL A 159 -44.38 -6.73 12.21
N ARG A 160 -45.64 -6.49 11.77
CA ARG A 160 -46.15 -5.16 11.44
C ARG A 160 -46.26 -4.22 12.64
N LYS A 161 -46.33 -4.75 13.87
CA LYS A 161 -46.38 -3.96 15.10
C LYS A 161 -44.99 -3.64 15.65
N VAL A 162 -43.95 -4.32 15.16
CA VAL A 162 -42.55 -4.13 15.62
C VAL A 162 -42.03 -2.78 15.12
N TRP A 163 -41.37 -2.03 15.99
CA TRP A 163 -40.78 -0.74 15.64
C TRP A 163 -39.60 -0.87 14.68
N ASN A 164 -39.34 0.17 13.90
CA ASN A 164 -38.28 0.18 12.89
C ASN A 164 -36.89 -0.13 13.47
N GLY A 165 -36.55 0.40 14.65
CA GLY A 165 -35.28 0.13 15.34
C GLY A 165 -35.17 -1.36 15.75
N SER A 166 -36.22 -1.89 16.36
CA SER A 166 -36.30 -3.29 16.79
C SER A 166 -36.28 -4.25 15.60
N LEU A 167 -36.92 -3.89 14.48
CA LEU A 167 -36.90 -4.69 13.25
C LEU A 167 -35.47 -4.87 12.69
N VAL A 168 -34.71 -3.78 12.62
CA VAL A 168 -33.30 -3.83 12.20
C VAL A 168 -32.44 -4.60 13.21
N GLY A 169 -32.72 -4.41 14.51
CA GLY A 169 -32.07 -5.14 15.59
C GLY A 169 -32.30 -6.64 15.53
N LEU A 170 -33.54 -7.06 15.28
CA LEU A 170 -33.91 -8.47 15.13
C LEU A 170 -33.20 -9.16 13.96
N LEU A 171 -33.15 -8.54 12.78
CA LEU A 171 -32.43 -9.07 11.64
C LEU A 171 -30.96 -9.37 11.98
N ARG A 172 -30.31 -8.47 12.72
CA ARG A 172 -28.94 -8.68 13.18
C ARG A 172 -28.83 -9.72 14.28
N ALA A 173 -29.72 -9.68 15.27
CA ALA A 173 -29.76 -10.59 16.40
C ALA A 173 -29.94 -12.05 15.96
N LEU A 174 -30.93 -12.32 15.13
CA LEU A 174 -31.21 -13.67 14.62
C LEU A 174 -30.05 -14.23 13.80
N THR A 175 -29.39 -13.38 13.05
CA THR A 175 -28.20 -13.77 12.32
C THR A 175 -27.03 -14.11 13.26
N SER A 176 -26.84 -13.31 14.30
CA SER A 176 -25.79 -13.56 15.30
C SER A 176 -26.04 -14.82 16.10
N LEU A 177 -27.29 -15.18 16.32
CA LEU A 177 -27.71 -16.43 16.92
C LEU A 177 -27.57 -17.64 15.97
N GLY A 178 -27.24 -17.43 14.70
CA GLY A 178 -27.05 -18.51 13.74
C GLY A 178 -28.35 -19.06 13.16
N VAL A 179 -29.45 -18.31 13.22
CA VAL A 179 -30.72 -18.71 12.59
C VAL A 179 -30.52 -18.90 11.08
N ALA A 180 -30.95 -20.05 10.56
CA ALA A 180 -30.72 -20.45 9.18
C ALA A 180 -31.33 -19.43 8.18
N PRO A 181 -30.64 -19.10 7.09
CA PRO A 181 -31.23 -18.34 5.99
C PRO A 181 -32.48 -19.06 5.43
N GLY A 182 -33.56 -18.31 5.18
CA GLY A 182 -34.80 -18.88 4.65
C GLY A 182 -35.82 -19.34 5.70
N THR A 183 -35.54 -19.18 7.00
CA THR A 183 -36.55 -19.38 8.03
C THR A 183 -37.72 -18.41 7.88
N PRO A 184 -38.98 -18.83 8.19
CA PRO A 184 -40.18 -18.00 8.05
C PRO A 184 -40.04 -16.64 8.75
N VAL A 185 -39.44 -16.61 9.96
CA VAL A 185 -39.23 -15.39 10.74
C VAL A 185 -38.28 -14.42 10.03
N LEU A 186 -37.15 -14.88 9.46
CA LEU A 186 -36.25 -14.02 8.71
C LEU A 186 -36.89 -13.51 7.41
N ALA A 187 -37.64 -14.35 6.71
CA ALA A 187 -38.37 -13.94 5.50
C ALA A 187 -39.43 -12.87 5.82
N SER A 188 -40.20 -13.03 6.90
CA SER A 188 -41.19 -12.04 7.35
C SER A 188 -40.54 -10.69 7.70
N LEU A 189 -39.41 -10.72 8.46
CA LEU A 189 -38.67 -9.51 8.83
C LEU A 189 -38.06 -8.80 7.60
N GLN A 190 -37.51 -9.56 6.63
CA GLN A 190 -36.95 -8.99 5.40
C GLN A 190 -38.03 -8.34 4.54
N THR A 191 -39.16 -9.01 4.37
CA THR A 191 -40.30 -8.49 3.61
C THR A 191 -40.83 -7.21 4.25
N GLU A 192 -41.01 -7.19 5.57
CA GLU A 192 -41.47 -5.98 6.27
C GLU A 192 -40.43 -4.86 6.20
N ALA A 193 -39.13 -5.16 6.30
CA ALA A 193 -38.08 -4.18 6.13
C ALA A 193 -38.08 -3.58 4.72
N LEU A 194 -38.33 -4.39 3.67
CA LEU A 194 -38.47 -3.91 2.29
C LEU A 194 -39.66 -2.96 2.14
N TRP A 195 -40.82 -3.30 2.72
CA TRP A 195 -42.01 -2.43 2.73
C TRP A 195 -41.77 -1.09 3.43
N ARG A 196 -40.93 -1.08 4.50
CA ARG A 196 -40.63 0.11 5.28
C ARG A 196 -39.37 0.84 4.86
N VAL A 197 -38.68 0.43 3.80
CA VAL A 197 -37.36 0.95 3.42
C VAL A 197 -37.28 2.49 3.36
N ARG A 198 -38.37 3.14 2.90
CA ARG A 198 -38.48 4.62 2.83
C ARG A 198 -38.69 5.29 4.20
N ARG A 199 -39.10 4.55 5.23
CA ARG A 199 -39.44 5.07 6.57
C ARG A 199 -38.29 4.91 7.57
N PHE A 200 -37.22 4.17 7.20
CA PHE A 200 -36.03 4.05 8.05
C PHE A 200 -35.25 5.36 8.06
N SER A 201 -34.66 5.68 9.22
CA SER A 201 -33.64 6.72 9.30
C SER A 201 -32.41 6.35 8.49
N TYR A 202 -31.60 7.34 8.11
CA TYR A 202 -30.39 7.09 7.33
C TYR A 202 -29.45 6.10 8.03
N ARG A 203 -29.30 6.20 9.36
CA ARG A 203 -28.52 5.29 10.20
C ARG A 203 -29.05 3.85 10.15
N GLN A 204 -30.38 3.68 10.21
CA GLN A 204 -31.01 2.37 10.09
C GLN A 204 -30.80 1.77 8.69
N LEU A 205 -30.85 2.56 7.63
CA LEU A 205 -30.53 2.12 6.28
C LEU A 205 -29.08 1.62 6.18
N VAL A 206 -28.12 2.30 6.83
CA VAL A 206 -26.72 1.84 6.86
C VAL A 206 -26.58 0.52 7.60
N TYR A 207 -27.28 0.32 8.71
CA TYR A 207 -27.28 -0.97 9.42
C TYR A 207 -27.90 -2.09 8.58
N LEU A 208 -28.99 -1.82 7.84
CA LEU A 208 -29.57 -2.78 6.91
C LEU A 208 -28.62 -3.09 5.74
N TYR A 209 -27.94 -2.08 5.22
CA TYR A 209 -26.91 -2.25 4.21
C TYR A 209 -25.78 -3.15 4.69
N GLU A 210 -25.23 -2.88 5.88
CA GLU A 210 -24.18 -3.71 6.49
C GLU A 210 -24.65 -5.15 6.74
N TRP A 211 -25.89 -5.29 7.14
CA TRP A 211 -26.49 -6.60 7.39
C TRP A 211 -26.67 -7.40 6.10
N ALA A 212 -27.16 -6.78 5.03
CA ALA A 212 -27.46 -7.43 3.75
C ALA A 212 -26.18 -7.75 2.93
N CYS A 213 -25.11 -6.96 3.09
CA CYS A 213 -23.85 -7.19 2.38
C CYS A 213 -23.27 -8.59 2.62
N GLY A 214 -22.98 -9.33 1.54
CA GLY A 214 -22.34 -10.64 1.60
C GLY A 214 -23.30 -11.80 1.90
N ARG A 215 -24.61 -11.58 1.80
CA ARG A 215 -25.64 -12.61 1.91
C ARG A 215 -26.20 -12.92 0.51
N GLY A 216 -25.90 -14.08 -0.01
CA GLY A 216 -26.32 -14.48 -1.36
C GLY A 216 -27.79 -14.96 -1.46
N ALA A 217 -28.64 -14.67 -0.47
CA ALA A 217 -30.05 -15.03 -0.53
C ALA A 217 -30.83 -14.01 -1.39
N PRO A 218 -31.70 -14.45 -2.32
CA PRO A 218 -32.39 -13.53 -3.25
C PRO A 218 -33.17 -12.41 -2.55
N GLN A 219 -33.84 -12.70 -1.46
CA GLN A 219 -34.58 -11.72 -0.66
C GLN A 219 -33.67 -10.68 0.01
N ALA A 220 -32.46 -11.07 0.41
CA ALA A 220 -31.47 -10.15 0.97
C ALA A 220 -30.89 -9.24 -0.13
N GLU A 221 -30.73 -9.72 -1.35
CA GLU A 221 -30.27 -8.94 -2.50
C GLU A 221 -31.31 -7.89 -2.92
N GLU A 222 -32.60 -8.26 -2.93
CA GLU A 222 -33.67 -7.30 -3.22
C GLU A 222 -33.73 -6.18 -2.18
N LEU A 223 -33.66 -6.53 -0.89
CA LEU A 223 -33.58 -5.56 0.20
C LEU A 223 -32.33 -4.69 0.07
N LEU A 224 -31.17 -5.27 -0.25
CA LEU A 224 -29.94 -4.55 -0.46
C LEU A 224 -30.06 -3.51 -1.59
N GLY A 225 -30.63 -3.89 -2.74
CA GLY A 225 -30.87 -2.98 -3.85
C GLY A 225 -31.79 -1.82 -3.48
N ALA A 226 -32.87 -2.09 -2.74
CA ALA A 226 -33.80 -1.06 -2.26
C ALA A 226 -33.13 -0.11 -1.25
N VAL A 227 -32.33 -0.64 -0.33
CA VAL A 227 -31.56 0.16 0.66
C VAL A 227 -30.53 1.04 -0.03
N VAL A 228 -29.74 0.51 -0.97
CA VAL A 228 -28.73 1.27 -1.72
C VAL A 228 -29.38 2.43 -2.47
N LYS A 229 -30.53 2.20 -3.10
CA LYS A 229 -31.30 3.26 -3.76
C LYS A 229 -31.75 4.37 -2.80
N GLN A 230 -32.16 4.03 -1.57
CA GLN A 230 -32.51 5.03 -0.56
C GLN A 230 -31.27 5.78 -0.04
N LEU A 231 -30.16 5.08 0.18
CA LEU A 231 -28.89 5.72 0.57
C LEU A 231 -28.41 6.73 -0.48
N GLU A 232 -28.56 6.40 -1.77
CA GLU A 232 -28.21 7.31 -2.86
C GLU A 232 -29.14 8.52 -2.96
N LEU A 233 -30.45 8.32 -2.83
CA LEU A 233 -31.44 9.40 -2.92
C LEU A 233 -31.34 10.38 -1.73
N ARG A 234 -31.06 9.88 -0.54
CA ARG A 234 -31.09 10.61 0.73
C ARG A 234 -29.71 10.94 1.29
N TRP A 235 -28.66 10.91 0.47
CA TRP A 235 -27.26 11.14 0.89
C TRP A 235 -27.05 12.48 1.63
N THR A 236 -27.91 13.48 1.41
CA THR A 236 -27.85 14.79 2.07
C THR A 236 -28.17 14.73 3.56
N GLU A 237 -28.91 13.70 4.01
CA GLU A 237 -29.22 13.47 5.44
C GLU A 237 -28.01 12.97 6.23
N LEU A 238 -26.93 12.60 5.54
CA LEU A 238 -25.73 12.06 6.14
C LEU A 238 -24.96 13.16 6.89
N ALA A 239 -25.06 13.16 8.21
CA ALA A 239 -24.45 14.15 9.10
C ALA A 239 -23.48 13.55 10.12
N ASP A 240 -23.44 12.21 10.24
CA ASP A 240 -22.64 11.51 11.23
C ASP A 240 -21.36 10.92 10.62
N ALA A 241 -20.23 11.26 11.24
CA ALA A 241 -18.90 10.85 10.80
C ALA A 241 -18.71 9.32 10.82
N ARG A 242 -19.26 8.63 11.84
CA ARG A 242 -19.16 7.15 11.93
C ARG A 242 -19.92 6.46 10.82
N THR A 243 -21.10 6.98 10.48
CA THR A 243 -21.94 6.46 9.41
C THR A 243 -21.24 6.59 8.05
N VAL A 244 -20.57 7.73 7.79
CA VAL A 244 -19.73 7.91 6.60
C VAL A 244 -18.62 6.85 6.54
N ALA A 245 -17.86 6.72 7.63
CA ALA A 245 -16.76 5.76 7.71
C ALA A 245 -17.24 4.30 7.55
N ALA A 246 -18.40 3.95 8.10
CA ALA A 246 -18.99 2.62 7.98
C ALA A 246 -19.39 2.29 6.53
N LEU A 247 -20.05 3.24 5.83
CA LEU A 247 -20.41 3.06 4.41
C LEU A 247 -19.18 2.95 3.52
N MET A 248 -18.19 3.82 3.70
CA MET A 248 -16.95 3.79 2.92
C MET A 248 -16.17 2.49 3.13
N ALA A 249 -16.23 1.90 4.33
CA ALA A 249 -15.56 0.64 4.63
C ALA A 249 -16.12 -0.57 3.87
N ARG A 250 -17.32 -0.46 3.28
CA ARG A 250 -17.99 -1.56 2.55
C ARG A 250 -18.52 -1.11 1.18
N PRO A 251 -17.64 -0.82 0.22
CA PRO A 251 -18.03 -0.23 -1.07
C PRO A 251 -18.66 -1.19 -2.06
N ALA A 252 -18.69 -2.49 -1.80
CA ALA A 252 -18.93 -3.55 -2.78
C ALA A 252 -20.20 -3.38 -3.63
N HIS A 253 -21.27 -2.82 -3.04
CA HIS A 253 -22.57 -2.65 -3.70
C HIS A 253 -22.96 -1.18 -3.86
N LEU A 254 -22.07 -0.24 -3.51
CA LEU A 254 -22.37 1.18 -3.63
C LEU A 254 -22.04 1.68 -5.05
N PRO A 255 -22.93 2.47 -5.66
CA PRO A 255 -22.66 3.08 -6.97
C PRO A 255 -21.53 4.11 -6.88
N PRO A 256 -20.72 4.28 -7.94
CA PRO A 256 -19.61 5.25 -7.97
C PRO A 256 -20.06 6.68 -7.61
N SER A 257 -21.26 7.08 -8.04
CA SER A 257 -21.85 8.38 -7.71
C SER A 257 -22.02 8.61 -6.21
N LEU A 258 -22.43 7.58 -5.47
CA LEU A 258 -22.56 7.66 -4.02
C LEU A 258 -21.17 7.66 -3.35
N LEU A 259 -20.22 6.88 -3.86
CA LEU A 259 -18.84 6.88 -3.34
C LEU A 259 -18.19 8.26 -3.45
N ASP A 260 -18.37 8.96 -4.57
CA ASP A 260 -17.86 10.34 -4.74
C ASP A 260 -18.49 11.30 -3.72
N ARG A 261 -19.82 11.19 -3.50
CA ARG A 261 -20.52 11.98 -2.47
C ARG A 261 -20.08 11.64 -1.04
N LEU A 262 -19.76 10.37 -0.77
CA LEU A 262 -19.23 9.95 0.51
C LEU A 262 -17.82 10.51 0.76
N GLU A 263 -16.97 10.61 -0.27
CA GLU A 263 -15.67 11.29 -0.14
C GLU A 263 -15.83 12.78 0.19
N ASP A 264 -16.75 13.47 -0.47
CA ASP A 264 -17.07 14.87 -0.16
C ASP A 264 -17.59 15.03 1.28
N LYS A 265 -18.47 14.13 1.71
CA LYS A 265 -18.97 14.12 3.10
C LYS A 265 -17.91 13.75 4.11
N ALA A 266 -17.02 12.82 3.79
CA ALA A 266 -15.90 12.48 4.65
C ALA A 266 -14.96 13.68 4.82
N LEU A 267 -14.72 14.45 3.76
CA LEU A 267 -13.92 15.67 3.83
C LEU A 267 -14.60 16.78 4.67
N GLU A 268 -15.94 16.91 4.58
CA GLU A 268 -16.72 17.84 5.38
C GLU A 268 -16.69 17.50 6.89
N LEU A 269 -16.73 16.21 7.23
CA LEU A 269 -16.86 15.71 8.60
C LEU A 269 -15.55 15.23 9.22
N VAL A 270 -14.41 15.37 8.53
CA VAL A 270 -13.12 14.81 8.94
C VAL A 270 -12.68 15.26 10.34
N GLU A 271 -13.03 16.47 10.76
CA GLU A 271 -12.72 17.00 12.09
C GLU A 271 -13.34 16.16 13.23
N ARG A 272 -14.50 15.54 12.94
CA ARG A 272 -15.24 14.70 13.89
C ARG A 272 -14.79 13.24 13.88
N PHE A 273 -13.86 12.85 13.00
CA PHE A 273 -13.38 11.48 12.92
C PHE A 273 -12.53 11.12 14.13
N ARG A 274 -12.81 9.95 14.70
CA ARG A 274 -11.91 9.29 15.64
C ARG A 274 -10.75 8.65 14.86
N ALA A 275 -9.69 8.28 15.56
CA ALA A 275 -8.55 7.60 14.93
C ALA A 275 -8.98 6.35 14.16
N GLU A 276 -9.93 5.58 14.69
CA GLU A 276 -10.48 4.39 14.04
C GLU A 276 -11.30 4.71 12.77
N ASP A 277 -12.01 5.84 12.72
CA ASP A 277 -12.76 6.27 11.54
C ASP A 277 -11.79 6.70 10.43
N ILE A 278 -10.71 7.42 10.79
CA ILE A 278 -9.61 7.76 9.88
C ILE A 278 -9.00 6.49 9.27
N ARG A 279 -8.71 5.48 10.10
CA ARG A 279 -8.20 4.18 9.63
C ARG A 279 -9.15 3.52 8.64
N LYS A 280 -10.43 3.41 8.98
CA LYS A 280 -11.46 2.78 8.13
C LYS A 280 -11.55 3.45 6.77
N VAL A 281 -11.62 4.78 6.75
CA VAL A 281 -11.72 5.56 5.50
C VAL A 281 -10.44 5.41 4.67
N ALA A 282 -9.25 5.53 5.27
CA ALA A 282 -7.99 5.40 4.55
C ALA A 282 -7.82 4.00 3.93
N VAL A 283 -8.12 2.94 4.70
CA VAL A 283 -8.05 1.54 4.20
C VAL A 283 -9.09 1.29 3.11
N ALA A 284 -10.30 1.84 3.27
CA ALA A 284 -11.36 1.71 2.27
C ALA A 284 -10.98 2.35 0.94
N LEU A 285 -10.48 3.57 0.95
CA LEU A 285 -9.97 4.25 -0.25
C LEU A 285 -8.84 3.46 -0.91
N ALA A 286 -7.90 3.00 -0.09
CA ALA A 286 -6.77 2.21 -0.57
C ALA A 286 -7.20 0.87 -1.19
N SER A 287 -8.17 0.18 -0.61
CA SER A 287 -8.69 -1.09 -1.14
C SER A 287 -9.37 -0.93 -2.50
N GLN A 288 -10.01 0.21 -2.71
CA GLN A 288 -10.67 0.60 -3.96
C GLN A 288 -9.71 1.21 -5.00
N GLY A 289 -8.44 1.44 -4.64
CA GLY A 289 -7.48 2.15 -5.49
C GLY A 289 -7.81 3.64 -5.69
N ARG A 290 -8.68 4.22 -4.87
CA ARG A 290 -9.12 5.62 -4.97
C ARG A 290 -8.11 6.55 -4.29
N ARG A 291 -7.36 7.30 -5.08
CA ARG A 291 -6.35 8.25 -4.61
C ARG A 291 -6.94 9.66 -4.44
N SER A 292 -7.80 9.85 -3.44
CA SER A 292 -8.35 11.16 -3.09
C SER A 292 -7.32 12.00 -2.34
N VAL A 293 -6.56 12.83 -3.07
CA VAL A 293 -5.45 13.62 -2.49
C VAL A 293 -5.96 14.59 -1.42
N ALA A 294 -7.12 15.23 -1.64
CA ALA A 294 -7.69 16.18 -0.70
C ALA A 294 -8.06 15.49 0.62
N LEU A 295 -8.72 14.32 0.54
CA LEU A 295 -9.13 13.56 1.72
C LEU A 295 -7.92 12.98 2.45
N PHE A 296 -6.93 12.40 1.74
CA PHE A 296 -5.70 11.91 2.38
C PHE A 296 -4.91 13.03 3.09
N ARG A 297 -4.87 14.26 2.55
CA ARG A 297 -4.26 15.42 3.22
C ARG A 297 -5.02 15.77 4.50
N ALA A 298 -6.35 15.81 4.46
CA ALA A 298 -7.17 16.09 5.62
C ALA A 298 -7.02 15.00 6.69
N LEU A 299 -7.09 13.72 6.32
CA LEU A 299 -6.84 12.60 7.23
C LEU A 299 -5.43 12.69 7.84
N SER A 300 -4.42 13.06 7.04
CA SER A 300 -3.03 13.25 7.50
C SER A 300 -2.91 14.34 8.55
N TYR A 301 -3.61 15.44 8.36
CA TYR A 301 -3.63 16.54 9.34
C TYR A 301 -4.27 16.08 10.66
N HIS A 302 -5.46 15.46 10.59
CA HIS A 302 -6.19 15.07 11.79
C HIS A 302 -5.53 13.92 12.56
N ILE A 303 -4.87 12.96 11.88
CA ILE A 303 -4.14 11.89 12.58
C ILE A 303 -2.94 12.44 13.38
N GLN A 304 -2.31 13.51 12.92
CA GLN A 304 -1.23 14.18 13.64
C GLN A 304 -1.70 14.89 14.92
N GLN A 305 -2.98 15.26 14.99
CA GLN A 305 -3.57 15.91 16.17
C GLN A 305 -4.05 14.91 17.23
N LYS A 306 -4.12 13.61 16.89
CA LYS A 306 -4.59 12.59 17.85
C LYS A 306 -3.51 12.26 18.88
N PRO A 307 -3.88 12.04 20.16
CA PRO A 307 -2.93 11.60 21.18
C PRO A 307 -2.38 10.20 20.87
N SER A 308 -1.16 9.90 21.32
CA SER A 308 -0.49 8.62 21.04
C SER A 308 -1.21 7.42 21.68
N GLU A 309 -1.96 7.63 22.76
CA GLU A 309 -2.75 6.60 23.41
C GLU A 309 -3.88 6.05 22.54
N GLU A 310 -4.43 6.87 21.63
CA GLU A 310 -5.42 6.43 20.65
C GLU A 310 -4.81 5.67 19.46
N LEU A 311 -3.49 5.81 19.24
CA LEU A 311 -2.79 5.29 18.07
C LEU A 311 -2.20 3.90 18.35
N LYS A 312 -3.07 2.88 18.41
CA LYS A 312 -2.66 1.48 18.59
C LYS A 312 -1.84 0.98 17.38
N ALA A 313 -0.93 0.02 17.63
CA ALA A 313 -0.10 -0.55 16.57
C ALA A 313 -0.88 -1.01 15.34
N SER A 314 -1.98 -1.74 15.52
CA SER A 314 -2.81 -2.22 14.41
C SER A 314 -3.36 -1.08 13.53
N LEU A 315 -3.75 0.04 14.14
CA LEU A 315 -4.23 1.22 13.44
C LEU A 315 -3.11 1.87 12.62
N LEU A 316 -1.93 2.04 13.23
CA LEU A 316 -0.76 2.62 12.56
C LEU A 316 -0.29 1.78 11.38
N LEU A 317 -0.25 0.46 11.53
CA LEU A 317 0.09 -0.50 10.47
C LEU A 317 -0.89 -0.41 9.29
N ASP A 318 -2.18 -0.32 9.56
CA ASP A 318 -3.21 -0.17 8.53
C ASP A 318 -3.11 1.17 7.80
N LEU A 319 -2.79 2.25 8.51
CA LEU A 319 -2.55 3.55 7.89
C LEU A 319 -1.35 3.51 6.95
N VAL A 320 -0.19 3.02 7.40
CA VAL A 320 1.00 2.91 6.53
C VAL A 320 0.68 2.07 5.30
N PHE A 321 -0.02 0.95 5.48
CA PHE A 321 -0.46 0.11 4.36
C PHE A 321 -1.35 0.89 3.38
N ALA A 322 -2.33 1.65 3.87
CA ALA A 322 -3.23 2.43 3.03
C ALA A 322 -2.46 3.50 2.23
N TYR A 323 -1.55 4.23 2.89
CA TYR A 323 -0.70 5.23 2.22
C TYR A 323 0.20 4.60 1.16
N ALA A 324 0.79 3.44 1.47
CA ALA A 324 1.62 2.70 0.52
C ALA A 324 0.81 2.22 -0.70
N LYS A 325 -0.39 1.65 -0.48
CA LYS A 325 -1.23 1.12 -1.54
C LYS A 325 -1.66 2.18 -2.56
N VAL A 326 -1.94 3.41 -2.11
CA VAL A 326 -2.29 4.53 -3.01
C VAL A 326 -1.09 5.38 -3.43
N ASN A 327 0.11 5.01 -3.01
CA ASN A 327 1.35 5.76 -3.25
C ASN A 327 1.22 7.26 -2.87
N PHE A 328 0.69 7.52 -1.66
CA PHE A 328 0.51 8.87 -1.14
C PHE A 328 1.59 9.18 -0.11
N HIS A 329 2.47 10.14 -0.44
CA HIS A 329 3.61 10.52 0.39
C HIS A 329 3.27 11.68 1.34
N HIS A 330 3.54 11.49 2.64
CA HIS A 330 3.41 12.54 3.66
C HIS A 330 4.44 12.34 4.78
N SER A 331 5.59 13.00 4.66
CA SER A 331 6.76 12.77 5.52
C SER A 331 6.47 12.94 7.02
N GLN A 332 5.69 13.96 7.40
CA GLN A 332 5.37 14.22 8.81
C GLN A 332 4.52 13.10 9.43
N VAL A 333 3.53 12.58 8.67
CA VAL A 333 2.72 11.44 9.13
C VAL A 333 3.59 10.20 9.28
N PHE A 334 4.49 9.94 8.33
CA PHE A 334 5.36 8.77 8.40
C PHE A 334 6.34 8.87 9.57
N GLN A 335 6.87 10.07 9.83
CA GLN A 335 7.73 10.32 11.01
C GLN A 335 6.97 10.06 12.31
N ARG A 336 5.73 10.54 12.40
CA ARG A 336 4.86 10.31 13.56
C ARG A 336 4.57 8.82 13.74
N ILE A 337 4.10 8.15 12.69
CA ILE A 337 3.76 6.71 12.73
C ILE A 337 4.98 5.89 13.14
N ALA A 338 6.15 6.18 12.55
CA ALA A 338 7.37 5.46 12.89
C ALA A 338 7.77 5.69 14.36
N GLY A 339 7.68 6.92 14.87
CA GLY A 339 7.96 7.25 16.26
C GLY A 339 7.06 6.51 17.24
N ASP A 340 5.74 6.46 16.95
CA ASP A 340 4.76 5.76 17.79
C ASP A 340 4.87 4.23 17.69
N LEU A 341 5.39 3.69 16.55
CA LEU A 341 5.58 2.24 16.37
C LEU A 341 6.86 1.71 17.02
N VAL A 342 7.97 2.48 17.03
CA VAL A 342 9.26 2.02 17.58
C VAL A 342 9.12 1.35 18.94
N PRO A 343 8.48 1.93 19.97
CA PRO A 343 8.33 1.29 21.27
C PRO A 343 7.42 0.05 21.26
N GLN A 344 6.61 -0.12 20.24
CA GLN A 344 5.65 -1.22 20.11
C GLN A 344 6.22 -2.42 19.32
N VAL A 345 7.33 -2.24 18.58
CA VAL A 345 7.94 -3.27 17.72
C VAL A 345 8.15 -4.60 18.44
N PRO A 346 8.66 -4.67 19.68
CA PRO A 346 8.89 -5.95 20.36
C PRO A 346 7.63 -6.79 20.59
N ARG A 347 6.44 -6.15 20.54
CA ARG A 347 5.13 -6.80 20.75
C ARG A 347 4.42 -7.15 19.45
N LEU A 348 4.97 -6.76 18.29
CA LEU A 348 4.38 -7.05 16.99
C LEU A 348 4.52 -8.54 16.64
N THR A 349 3.67 -9.02 15.76
CA THR A 349 3.84 -10.33 15.14
C THR A 349 4.83 -10.25 13.96
N PRO A 350 5.48 -11.36 13.57
CA PRO A 350 6.30 -11.41 12.35
C PRO A 350 5.59 -10.90 11.10
N GLY A 351 4.28 -11.18 10.99
CA GLY A 351 3.42 -10.70 9.90
C GLY A 351 3.26 -9.18 9.91
N ASP A 352 3.10 -8.58 11.08
CA ASP A 352 2.98 -7.12 11.23
C ASP A 352 4.27 -6.40 10.88
N VAL A 353 5.41 -6.92 11.38
CA VAL A 353 6.76 -6.39 11.06
C VAL A 353 6.99 -6.40 9.56
N THR A 354 6.77 -7.52 8.91
CA THR A 354 7.02 -7.66 7.46
C THR A 354 6.07 -6.81 6.62
N ARG A 355 4.79 -6.70 7.02
CA ARG A 355 3.81 -5.84 6.37
C ARG A 355 4.20 -4.36 6.49
N CYS A 356 4.66 -3.94 7.66
CA CYS A 356 5.11 -2.59 7.94
C CYS A 356 6.37 -2.24 7.14
N ALA A 357 7.41 -3.07 7.22
CA ALA A 357 8.66 -2.90 6.49
C ALA A 357 8.41 -2.78 4.98
N ARG A 358 7.56 -3.65 4.43
CA ARG A 358 7.16 -3.62 3.04
C ARG A 358 6.43 -2.35 2.65
N SER A 359 5.51 -1.86 3.48
CA SER A 359 4.77 -0.64 3.20
C SER A 359 5.68 0.58 3.15
N PHE A 360 6.62 0.71 4.09
CA PHE A 360 7.63 1.79 4.07
C PHE A 360 8.61 1.65 2.91
N SER A 361 9.02 0.45 2.56
CA SER A 361 9.89 0.18 1.40
C SER A 361 9.21 0.58 0.09
N HIS A 362 7.91 0.29 -0.07
CA HIS A 362 7.14 0.73 -1.23
C HIS A 362 7.05 2.26 -1.33
N LEU A 363 6.90 2.94 -0.19
CA LEU A 363 6.95 4.40 -0.10
C LEU A 363 8.37 4.99 -0.25
N LYS A 364 9.40 4.15 -0.39
CA LYS A 364 10.81 4.54 -0.43
C LYS A 364 11.20 5.42 0.77
N TRP A 365 10.63 5.14 1.94
CA TRP A 365 10.82 5.96 3.12
C TRP A 365 11.50 5.16 4.24
N LEU A 366 12.76 5.51 4.51
CA LEU A 366 13.57 4.87 5.54
C LEU A 366 13.48 5.63 6.87
N HIS A 367 13.24 4.88 7.97
CA HIS A 367 13.38 5.35 9.33
C HIS A 367 14.33 4.41 10.08
N HIS A 368 15.56 4.85 10.30
CA HIS A 368 16.64 4.00 10.80
C HIS A 368 16.25 3.25 12.08
N SER A 369 15.76 3.96 13.12
CA SER A 369 15.40 3.32 14.40
C SER A 369 14.27 2.29 14.26
N LEU A 370 13.31 2.49 13.36
CA LEU A 370 12.22 1.54 13.13
C LEU A 370 12.73 0.29 12.42
N PHE A 371 13.57 0.45 11.40
CA PHE A 371 14.15 -0.66 10.66
C PHE A 371 15.18 -1.43 11.46
N GLU A 372 15.93 -0.75 12.34
CA GLU A 372 16.79 -1.40 13.33
C GLU A 372 15.97 -2.25 14.30
N GLY A 373 14.84 -1.70 14.78
CA GLY A 373 13.89 -2.47 15.60
C GLY A 373 13.33 -3.70 14.89
N PHE A 374 13.04 -3.63 13.57
CA PHE A 374 12.60 -4.79 12.80
C PHE A 374 13.69 -5.87 12.68
N ALA A 375 14.94 -5.45 12.47
CA ALA A 375 16.07 -6.37 12.42
C ALA A 375 16.30 -7.04 13.78
N GLU A 376 16.20 -6.28 14.86
CA GLU A 376 16.33 -6.80 16.22
C GLU A 376 15.17 -7.75 16.58
N HIS A 377 13.94 -7.42 16.21
CA HIS A 377 12.78 -8.30 16.39
C HIS A 377 12.98 -9.63 15.64
N TYR A 378 13.47 -9.59 14.38
CA TYR A 378 13.83 -10.81 13.66
C TYR A 378 14.89 -11.60 14.41
N THR A 379 15.98 -10.97 14.84
CA THR A 379 17.08 -11.62 15.55
C THR A 379 16.61 -12.32 16.82
N GLN A 380 15.66 -11.74 17.56
CA GLN A 380 15.11 -12.31 18.79
C GLN A 380 14.11 -13.44 18.55
N GLN A 381 13.40 -13.43 17.43
CA GLN A 381 12.26 -14.31 17.17
C GLN A 381 12.33 -15.02 15.80
N TRP A 382 13.51 -15.17 15.20
CA TRP A 382 13.69 -15.66 13.82
C TRP A 382 13.00 -17.00 13.55
N GLN A 383 12.91 -17.89 14.53
CA GLN A 383 12.23 -19.19 14.41
C GLN A 383 10.71 -19.08 14.18
N LYS A 384 10.09 -17.94 14.53
CA LYS A 384 8.66 -17.70 14.32
C LYS A 384 8.35 -17.11 12.94
N TYR A 385 9.39 -16.71 12.21
CA TYR A 385 9.22 -16.19 10.87
C TYR A 385 9.11 -17.32 9.85
N SER A 386 8.08 -17.27 9.00
CA SER A 386 8.04 -18.13 7.82
C SER A 386 9.07 -17.66 6.79
N THR A 387 9.52 -18.57 5.92
CA THR A 387 10.43 -18.24 4.82
C THR A 387 9.91 -17.09 3.94
N LEU A 388 8.58 -17.06 3.68
CA LEU A 388 7.93 -16.00 2.93
C LEU A 388 8.02 -14.63 3.62
N GLN A 389 7.86 -14.60 4.96
CA GLN A 389 8.02 -13.39 5.76
C GLN A 389 9.46 -12.92 5.77
N LEU A 390 10.42 -13.83 5.90
CA LEU A 390 11.84 -13.51 5.81
C LEU A 390 12.20 -12.92 4.45
N CYS A 391 11.78 -13.54 3.34
CA CYS A 391 11.99 -13.01 2.00
C CYS A 391 11.42 -11.60 1.83
N SER A 392 10.22 -11.35 2.36
CA SER A 392 9.58 -10.04 2.31
C SER A 392 10.33 -8.98 3.12
N LEU A 393 10.86 -9.36 4.29
CA LEU A 393 11.68 -8.47 5.12
C LEU A 393 13.00 -8.13 4.40
N LEU A 394 13.73 -9.14 3.92
CA LEU A 394 14.99 -8.94 3.18
C LEU A 394 14.81 -8.08 1.93
N LEU A 395 13.74 -8.29 1.17
CA LEU A 395 13.43 -7.46 0.01
C LEU A 395 13.20 -6.00 0.42
N SER A 396 12.54 -5.77 1.55
CA SER A 396 12.30 -4.41 2.07
C SER A 396 13.59 -3.73 2.51
N LEU A 397 14.50 -4.45 3.19
CA LEU A 397 15.83 -3.96 3.56
C LEU A 397 16.67 -3.65 2.32
N ALA A 398 16.66 -4.56 1.33
CA ALA A 398 17.38 -4.40 0.08
C ALA A 398 16.89 -3.21 -0.74
N GLN A 399 15.59 -3.02 -0.88
CA GLN A 399 15.03 -1.88 -1.60
C GLN A 399 15.46 -0.54 -1.02
N LEU A 400 15.48 -0.44 0.32
CA LEU A 400 15.87 0.78 1.03
C LEU A 400 17.39 0.90 1.26
N ASN A 401 18.18 -0.07 0.80
CA ASN A 401 19.62 -0.13 1.05
C ASN A 401 19.99 -0.05 2.54
N PHE A 402 19.16 -0.67 3.39
CA PHE A 402 19.35 -0.66 4.83
C PHE A 402 20.16 -1.87 5.30
N GLN A 403 21.16 -1.62 6.14
CA GLN A 403 21.99 -2.66 6.79
C GLN A 403 21.77 -2.59 8.29
N PRO A 404 21.42 -3.71 8.96
CA PRO A 404 21.33 -3.77 10.42
C PRO A 404 22.67 -3.50 11.10
N SER A 405 22.66 -2.87 12.27
CA SER A 405 23.88 -2.59 13.04
C SER A 405 24.58 -3.88 13.47
N LYS A 406 23.83 -4.91 13.89
CA LYS A 406 24.34 -6.24 14.29
C LYS A 406 24.35 -7.21 13.10
N LYS A 407 25.09 -6.86 12.03
CA LYS A 407 25.09 -7.59 10.74
C LYS A 407 25.36 -9.09 10.88
N GLU A 408 26.43 -9.45 11.59
CA GLU A 408 26.88 -10.84 11.69
C GLU A 408 25.81 -11.74 12.33
N GLN A 409 25.22 -11.30 13.43
CA GLN A 409 24.17 -12.03 14.12
C GLN A 409 22.92 -12.16 13.25
N PHE A 410 22.47 -11.04 12.66
CA PHE A 410 21.27 -11.01 11.81
C PHE A 410 21.42 -11.94 10.61
N TYR A 411 22.51 -11.78 9.83
CA TYR A 411 22.69 -12.59 8.63
C TYR A 411 23.11 -14.04 8.93
N GLY A 412 23.75 -14.30 10.06
CA GLY A 412 23.99 -15.67 10.54
C GLY A 412 22.68 -16.44 10.69
N GLN A 413 21.68 -15.83 11.32
CA GLN A 413 20.33 -16.41 11.46
C GLN A 413 19.56 -16.49 10.15
N VAL A 414 19.71 -15.48 9.26
CA VAL A 414 19.12 -15.51 7.91
C VAL A 414 19.62 -16.73 7.14
N HIS A 415 20.93 -16.95 7.12
CA HIS A 415 21.51 -18.08 6.42
C HIS A 415 21.10 -19.42 7.01
N ALA A 416 21.04 -19.52 8.35
CA ALA A 416 20.53 -20.72 9.01
C ALA A 416 19.07 -21.01 8.68
N ALA A 417 18.21 -19.97 8.59
CA ALA A 417 16.81 -20.11 8.22
C ALA A 417 16.60 -20.51 6.74
N LEU A 418 17.56 -20.19 5.88
CA LEU A 418 17.50 -20.50 4.44
C LEU A 418 18.16 -21.86 4.10
N GLU A 419 18.87 -22.45 5.03
CA GLU A 419 19.52 -23.75 4.82
C GLU A 419 18.47 -24.84 4.56
N GLY A 420 18.54 -25.46 3.39
CA GLY A 420 17.57 -26.46 2.93
C GLY A 420 16.23 -25.92 2.42
N ALA A 421 15.92 -24.63 2.62
CA ALA A 421 14.62 -24.07 2.21
C ALA A 421 14.59 -23.55 0.76
N LEU A 422 15.73 -23.41 0.11
CA LEU A 422 15.83 -22.79 -1.23
C LEU A 422 15.14 -23.59 -2.33
N SER A 423 15.20 -24.92 -2.24
CA SER A 423 14.59 -25.85 -3.23
C SER A 423 13.07 -25.79 -3.28
N ASP A 424 12.45 -25.43 -2.15
CA ASP A 424 11.00 -25.41 -1.99
C ASP A 424 10.36 -24.09 -2.42
N LEU A 425 11.20 -23.08 -2.71
CA LEU A 425 10.72 -21.76 -3.10
C LEU A 425 10.24 -21.71 -4.54
N GLU A 426 9.15 -20.99 -4.75
CA GLU A 426 8.71 -20.64 -6.10
C GLU A 426 9.79 -19.81 -6.80
N PRO A 427 10.07 -20.04 -8.11
CA PRO A 427 11.18 -19.41 -8.85
C PRO A 427 11.22 -17.88 -8.74
N PHE A 428 10.07 -17.22 -8.77
CA PHE A 428 10.01 -15.77 -8.64
C PHE A 428 10.41 -15.30 -7.24
N LEU A 429 9.98 -16.02 -6.20
CA LEU A 429 10.34 -15.71 -4.83
C LEU A 429 11.82 -15.98 -4.54
N LEU A 430 12.35 -17.09 -5.07
CA LEU A 430 13.77 -17.42 -4.99
C LEU A 430 14.62 -16.33 -5.65
N THR A 431 14.20 -15.84 -6.84
CA THR A 431 14.90 -14.76 -7.53
C THR A 431 14.86 -13.46 -6.71
N ASP A 432 13.72 -13.10 -6.13
CA ASP A 432 13.59 -11.91 -5.27
C ASP A 432 14.46 -12.01 -4.02
N LEU A 433 14.51 -13.19 -3.39
CA LEU A 433 15.35 -13.47 -2.23
C LEU A 433 16.83 -13.31 -2.56
N VAL A 434 17.31 -14.03 -3.58
CA VAL A 434 18.74 -14.02 -3.94
C VAL A 434 19.16 -12.64 -4.44
N TRP A 435 18.32 -11.96 -5.22
CA TRP A 435 18.58 -10.59 -5.63
C TRP A 435 18.69 -9.63 -4.41
N SER A 436 17.85 -9.82 -3.40
CA SER A 436 17.93 -9.03 -2.16
C SER A 436 19.23 -9.27 -1.40
N LEU A 437 19.68 -10.53 -1.33
CA LEU A 437 20.98 -10.88 -0.75
C LEU A 437 22.17 -10.31 -1.54
N CYS A 438 22.07 -10.26 -2.87
CA CYS A 438 23.07 -9.58 -3.71
C CYS A 438 23.13 -8.06 -3.43
N VAL A 439 21.98 -7.39 -3.34
CA VAL A 439 21.94 -5.97 -2.97
C VAL A 439 22.57 -5.73 -1.60
N LEU A 440 22.27 -6.58 -0.62
CA LEU A 440 22.75 -6.49 0.75
C LEU A 440 24.19 -7.04 0.95
N GLN A 441 24.85 -7.51 -0.10
CA GLN A 441 26.20 -8.12 -0.06
C GLN A 441 26.29 -9.35 0.85
N GLN A 442 25.23 -10.16 0.86
CA GLN A 442 25.12 -11.37 1.68
C GLN A 442 24.86 -12.64 0.85
N ALA A 443 25.01 -12.54 -0.47
CA ALA A 443 24.86 -13.68 -1.35
C ALA A 443 26.01 -14.69 -1.18
N ARG A 444 25.67 -15.98 -1.07
CA ARG A 444 26.62 -17.10 -1.02
C ARG A 444 26.63 -17.85 -2.33
N PRO A 445 27.70 -18.59 -2.70
CA PRO A 445 27.75 -19.36 -3.93
C PRO A 445 26.57 -20.31 -4.11
N ASP A 446 26.06 -20.90 -3.02
CA ASP A 446 24.94 -21.84 -3.07
C ASP A 446 23.62 -21.15 -3.46
N HIS A 447 23.40 -19.91 -2.95
CA HIS A 447 22.25 -19.11 -3.33
C HIS A 447 22.27 -18.77 -4.83
N LEU A 448 23.44 -18.37 -5.34
CA LEU A 448 23.62 -18.00 -6.74
C LEU A 448 23.41 -19.21 -7.66
N ARG A 449 23.99 -20.38 -7.30
CA ARG A 449 23.80 -21.63 -8.06
C ARG A 449 22.33 -22.04 -8.10
N ALA A 450 21.62 -21.96 -6.96
CA ALA A 450 20.21 -22.36 -6.90
C ALA A 450 19.31 -21.54 -7.84
N VAL A 451 19.54 -20.22 -7.99
CA VAL A 451 18.69 -19.36 -8.83
C VAL A 451 19.15 -19.34 -10.30
N LEU A 452 20.43 -19.54 -10.56
CA LEU A 452 20.99 -19.59 -11.93
C LEU A 452 20.86 -20.99 -12.56
N ASP A 453 20.22 -21.94 -11.90
CA ASP A 453 19.89 -23.24 -12.44
C ASP A 453 18.99 -23.11 -13.69
N PRO A 454 19.31 -23.75 -14.81
CA PRO A 454 18.50 -23.70 -16.03
C PRO A 454 17.04 -24.12 -15.83
N ALA A 455 16.76 -25.05 -14.92
CA ALA A 455 15.39 -25.47 -14.62
C ALA A 455 14.57 -24.35 -13.96
N VAL A 456 15.20 -23.54 -13.12
CA VAL A 456 14.56 -22.36 -12.49
C VAL A 456 14.30 -21.29 -13.54
N GLN A 457 15.26 -21.03 -14.43
CA GLN A 457 15.12 -20.05 -15.50
C GLN A 457 13.99 -20.43 -16.48
N LEU A 458 13.88 -21.71 -16.84
CA LEU A 458 12.80 -22.21 -17.70
C LEU A 458 11.41 -21.99 -17.08
N ARG A 459 11.29 -22.20 -15.77
CA ARG A 459 10.03 -21.96 -15.03
C ARG A 459 9.69 -20.46 -14.96
N LEU A 460 10.69 -19.58 -14.88
CA LEU A 460 10.49 -18.12 -14.93
C LEU A 460 9.99 -17.66 -16.31
N ALA A 461 10.47 -18.29 -17.39
CA ALA A 461 10.07 -17.96 -18.75
C ALA A 461 8.57 -18.22 -19.05
N GLY A 462 7.90 -19.08 -18.28
CA GLY A 462 6.45 -19.34 -18.40
C GLY A 462 5.54 -18.24 -17.87
N GLY A 463 6.06 -17.12 -17.37
CA GLY A 463 5.30 -16.00 -16.82
C GLY A 463 4.78 -15.01 -17.87
N ALA A 464 4.04 -13.98 -17.42
CA ALA A 464 3.64 -12.87 -18.29
C ALA A 464 4.87 -12.12 -18.84
N PRO A 465 4.87 -11.65 -20.12
CA PRO A 465 6.05 -11.08 -20.77
C PRO A 465 6.74 -9.94 -19.99
N SER A 466 5.98 -9.00 -19.44
CA SER A 466 6.52 -7.90 -18.63
C SER A 466 7.20 -8.38 -17.34
N ARG A 467 6.66 -9.45 -16.75
CA ARG A 467 7.23 -10.08 -15.56
C ARG A 467 8.52 -10.82 -15.91
N VAL A 468 8.51 -11.58 -17.00
CA VAL A 468 9.69 -12.30 -17.50
C VAL A 468 10.84 -11.33 -17.77
N ALA A 469 10.59 -10.21 -18.46
CA ALA A 469 11.60 -9.19 -18.71
C ALA A 469 12.18 -8.59 -17.42
N SER A 470 11.31 -8.27 -16.44
CA SER A 470 11.73 -7.73 -15.14
C SER A 470 12.60 -8.71 -14.35
N TYR A 471 12.24 -9.99 -14.34
CA TYR A 471 13.01 -11.03 -13.65
C TYR A 471 14.27 -11.44 -14.41
N GLY A 472 14.25 -11.40 -15.75
CA GLY A 472 15.45 -11.56 -16.58
C GLY A 472 16.53 -10.53 -16.19
N LEU A 473 16.14 -9.27 -15.99
CA LEU A 473 17.06 -8.23 -15.52
C LEU A 473 17.61 -8.53 -14.11
N LYS A 474 16.78 -9.04 -13.19
CA LYS A 474 17.27 -9.46 -11.86
C LYS A 474 18.26 -10.62 -11.95
N LEU A 475 18.01 -11.61 -12.83
CA LEU A 475 18.94 -12.70 -13.07
C LEU A 475 20.29 -12.20 -13.58
N GLN A 476 20.30 -11.22 -14.49
CA GLN A 476 21.56 -10.59 -14.95
C GLN A 476 22.30 -9.91 -13.82
N HIS A 477 21.60 -9.17 -12.94
CA HIS A 477 22.22 -8.57 -11.74
C HIS A 477 22.79 -9.62 -10.79
N ILE A 478 22.11 -10.76 -10.62
CA ILE A 478 22.60 -11.89 -9.81
C ILE A 478 23.83 -12.53 -10.45
N ALA A 479 23.80 -12.76 -11.76
CA ALA A 479 24.95 -13.29 -12.50
C ALA A 479 26.16 -12.34 -12.44
N SER A 480 25.90 -11.03 -12.50
CA SER A 480 26.95 -10.01 -12.33
C SER A 480 27.55 -10.01 -10.93
N THR A 481 26.72 -10.23 -9.88
CA THR A 481 27.23 -10.45 -8.53
C THR A 481 28.10 -11.71 -8.45
N ALA A 482 27.68 -12.81 -9.10
CA ALA A 482 28.48 -14.04 -9.16
C ALA A 482 29.84 -13.81 -9.80
N GLN A 483 29.89 -13.05 -10.89
CA GLN A 483 31.11 -12.77 -11.66
C GLN A 483 32.02 -11.74 -10.96
N LEU A 484 31.46 -10.66 -10.43
CA LEU A 484 32.24 -9.50 -9.97
C LEU A 484 32.54 -9.54 -8.48
N GLU A 485 31.65 -10.05 -7.65
CA GLU A 485 31.78 -10.01 -6.17
C GLU A 485 32.19 -11.36 -5.58
N VAL A 486 31.57 -12.46 -6.03
CA VAL A 486 31.77 -13.80 -5.44
C VAL A 486 32.79 -14.63 -6.20
N LEU A 487 33.16 -14.19 -7.42
CA LEU A 487 34.12 -14.86 -8.30
C LEU A 487 33.80 -16.34 -8.53
N CYS A 488 32.52 -16.68 -8.63
CA CYS A 488 32.07 -18.01 -9.03
C CYS A 488 31.63 -17.99 -10.51
N PRO A 489 31.80 -19.12 -11.25
CA PRO A 489 31.37 -19.17 -12.64
C PRO A 489 29.88 -18.83 -12.73
N PRO A 490 29.48 -17.84 -13.52
CA PRO A 490 28.07 -17.60 -13.78
C PRO A 490 27.53 -18.81 -14.51
N GLY A 491 26.35 -19.30 -14.13
CA GLY A 491 25.61 -20.27 -14.92
C GLY A 491 25.19 -19.69 -16.27
N VAL A 492 24.23 -20.30 -16.94
CA VAL A 492 23.66 -19.76 -18.17
C VAL A 492 22.98 -18.41 -17.83
N VAL A 493 23.54 -17.33 -18.35
CA VAL A 493 23.04 -15.96 -18.14
C VAL A 493 22.09 -15.62 -19.29
N PRO A 494 20.89 -15.13 -19.06
CA PRO A 494 20.03 -14.62 -20.12
C PRO A 494 20.72 -13.48 -20.87
N ASP A 495 20.56 -13.43 -22.19
CA ASP A 495 21.07 -12.31 -22.97
C ASP A 495 20.48 -10.98 -22.46
N PRO A 496 21.29 -9.90 -22.39
CA PRO A 496 20.79 -8.59 -22.01
C PRO A 496 19.69 -8.15 -22.98
N PRO A 497 18.64 -7.46 -22.49
CA PRO A 497 17.63 -6.92 -23.38
C PRO A 497 18.30 -6.00 -24.39
N SER A 498 18.07 -6.26 -25.67
CA SER A 498 18.77 -5.62 -26.80
C SER A 498 18.50 -4.13 -26.93
N THR A 499 17.45 -3.61 -26.31
CA THR A 499 17.11 -2.17 -26.27
C THR A 499 16.36 -1.83 -24.98
N LEU A 500 16.72 -0.72 -24.38
CA LEU A 500 15.84 -0.04 -23.44
C LEU A 500 14.86 0.82 -24.27
N ASP A 501 13.64 0.33 -24.47
CA ASP A 501 12.56 1.06 -25.16
C ASP A 501 12.05 2.26 -24.34
N GLY A 502 12.94 3.18 -23.99
CA GLY A 502 12.59 4.40 -23.26
C GLY A 502 13.22 5.64 -23.90
N GLN A 503 12.43 6.68 -24.11
CA GLN A 503 13.01 7.96 -24.44
C GLN A 503 13.91 8.46 -23.28
N PRO A 504 15.07 9.07 -23.57
CA PRO A 504 15.94 9.57 -22.52
C PRO A 504 15.23 10.64 -21.70
N THR A 505 15.44 10.63 -20.39
CA THR A 505 14.89 11.64 -19.50
C THR A 505 15.51 13.03 -19.79
N PRO A 506 14.87 14.13 -19.36
CA PRO A 506 15.46 15.47 -19.50
C PRO A 506 16.86 15.59 -18.90
N LEU A 507 17.11 14.91 -17.76
CA LEU A 507 18.44 14.86 -17.15
C LEU A 507 19.43 14.13 -18.04
N GLN A 508 19.08 12.95 -18.57
CA GLN A 508 19.92 12.17 -19.48
C GLN A 508 20.23 12.95 -20.76
N SER A 509 19.21 13.56 -21.39
CA SER A 509 19.39 14.36 -22.61
C SER A 509 20.37 15.52 -22.39
N SER A 510 20.17 16.28 -21.32
CA SER A 510 21.05 17.41 -20.97
C SER A 510 22.47 16.95 -20.59
N LEU A 511 22.59 15.77 -19.91
CA LEU A 511 23.89 15.18 -19.64
C LEU A 511 24.61 14.76 -20.93
N HIS A 512 23.91 14.17 -21.89
CA HIS A 512 24.48 13.78 -23.17
C HIS A 512 25.00 14.98 -23.97
N GLU A 513 24.28 16.12 -23.95
CA GLU A 513 24.74 17.38 -24.57
C GLU A 513 26.01 17.91 -23.92
N ALA A 514 26.06 17.92 -22.59
CA ALA A 514 27.22 18.37 -21.84
C ALA A 514 28.46 17.45 -22.07
N LEU A 515 28.25 16.12 -22.15
CA LEU A 515 29.32 15.16 -22.43
C LEU A 515 29.84 15.28 -23.86
N ARG A 516 28.98 15.57 -24.83
CA ARG A 516 29.40 15.87 -26.21
C ARG A 516 30.31 17.11 -26.27
N ALA A 517 29.92 18.15 -25.56
CA ALA A 517 30.74 19.37 -25.45
C ALA A 517 32.06 19.11 -24.71
N LEU A 518 32.03 18.27 -23.66
CA LEU A 518 33.23 17.89 -22.90
C LEU A 518 34.25 17.09 -23.75
N ALA A 519 33.75 16.20 -24.63
CA ALA A 519 34.57 15.44 -25.57
C ALA A 519 35.20 16.34 -26.69
N GLY A 520 34.88 17.63 -26.72
CA GLY A 520 35.51 18.59 -27.64
C GLY A 520 35.25 18.32 -29.11
N GLY A 521 34.16 17.60 -29.47
CA GLY A 521 33.88 17.23 -30.85
C GLY A 521 34.69 16.03 -31.36
N LEU A 522 35.45 15.35 -30.49
CA LEU A 522 36.21 14.16 -30.85
C LEU A 522 35.22 13.04 -31.24
N GLU A 523 35.28 12.61 -32.51
CA GLU A 523 34.44 11.52 -32.98
C GLU A 523 34.77 10.23 -32.20
N GLY A 524 33.76 9.61 -31.61
CA GLY A 524 33.96 8.45 -30.72
C GLY A 524 34.59 8.78 -29.36
N GLY A 525 34.69 10.05 -28.97
CA GLY A 525 35.25 10.48 -27.67
C GLY A 525 34.35 10.17 -26.47
N TYR A 526 33.06 9.87 -26.68
CA TYR A 526 32.14 9.45 -25.64
C TYR A 526 31.09 8.49 -26.21
N ARG A 527 30.46 7.72 -25.32
CA ARG A 527 29.26 6.89 -25.64
C ARG A 527 28.12 7.28 -24.70
N ALA A 528 26.90 7.33 -25.21
CA ALA A 528 25.70 7.64 -24.44
C ALA A 528 24.76 6.42 -24.37
N GLY A 529 24.08 6.23 -23.25
CA GLY A 529 23.05 5.19 -23.09
C GLY A 529 23.57 3.76 -23.26
N VAL A 530 24.73 3.44 -22.70
CA VAL A 530 25.43 2.15 -22.91
C VAL A 530 24.78 1.07 -22.05
N VAL A 531 24.25 0.02 -22.69
CA VAL A 531 23.77 -1.18 -21.98
C VAL A 531 24.95 -2.14 -21.81
N THR A 532 25.24 -2.51 -20.58
CA THR A 532 26.34 -3.42 -20.24
C THR A 532 25.89 -4.86 -20.16
N VAL A 533 26.84 -5.81 -20.32
CA VAL A 533 26.61 -7.25 -20.11
C VAL A 533 26.16 -7.56 -18.66
N PHE A 534 26.36 -6.64 -17.75
CA PHE A 534 25.94 -6.76 -16.34
C PHE A 534 24.46 -6.40 -16.10
N GLY A 535 23.69 -6.06 -17.15
CA GLY A 535 22.30 -5.59 -17.02
C GLY A 535 22.15 -4.17 -16.48
N TRP A 536 23.24 -3.40 -16.46
CA TRP A 536 23.23 -2.00 -16.05
C TRP A 536 23.39 -1.07 -17.24
N THR A 537 22.70 0.06 -17.19
CA THR A 537 22.89 1.15 -18.15
C THR A 537 23.85 2.18 -17.60
N ILE A 538 24.83 2.59 -18.39
CA ILE A 538 25.70 3.74 -18.17
C ILE A 538 25.13 4.87 -18.98
N ASP A 539 24.81 6.00 -18.35
CA ASP A 539 24.18 7.15 -19.02
C ASP A 539 25.19 7.89 -19.92
N GLY A 540 26.47 7.88 -19.55
CA GLY A 540 27.55 8.35 -20.38
C GLY A 540 28.86 7.64 -20.05
N GLU A 541 29.60 7.20 -21.06
CA GLU A 541 30.95 6.61 -20.94
C GLU A 541 31.98 7.52 -21.58
N LEU A 542 33.09 7.72 -20.87
CA LEU A 542 34.24 8.51 -21.34
C LEU A 542 35.52 7.82 -20.86
N VAL A 543 36.61 7.93 -21.65
CA VAL A 543 37.95 7.49 -21.24
C VAL A 543 38.89 8.68 -21.26
N LEU A 544 39.62 8.86 -20.17
CA LEU A 544 40.66 9.87 -20.02
C LEU A 544 42.04 9.20 -20.11
N ASP A 545 42.99 9.88 -20.73
CA ASP A 545 44.40 9.50 -20.68
C ASP A 545 45.06 9.92 -19.35
N SER A 546 46.38 9.71 -19.24
CA SER A 546 47.16 10.13 -18.08
C SER A 546 47.18 11.65 -17.85
N ASP A 547 46.87 12.44 -18.88
CA ASP A 547 46.79 13.90 -18.82
C ASP A 547 45.36 14.39 -18.58
N ASN A 548 44.44 13.50 -18.25
CA ASN A 548 43.02 13.79 -18.08
C ASN A 548 42.30 14.34 -19.33
N LYS A 549 42.79 14.00 -20.53
CA LYS A 549 42.15 14.37 -21.80
C LYS A 549 41.29 13.20 -22.34
N PRO A 550 40.10 13.50 -22.91
CA PRO A 550 39.28 12.48 -23.56
C PRO A 550 40.00 11.82 -24.76
N ILE A 551 39.89 10.50 -24.87
CA ILE A 551 40.43 9.71 -25.98
C ILE A 551 39.32 8.96 -26.71
N ASN A 552 39.61 8.55 -27.96
CA ASN A 552 38.65 7.80 -28.80
C ASN A 552 38.38 6.39 -28.23
N LEU A 553 37.11 6.07 -28.04
CA LEU A 553 36.63 4.81 -27.48
C LEU A 553 36.47 3.67 -28.51
N LEU A 554 36.39 4.01 -29.81
CA LEU A 554 36.00 3.07 -30.87
C LEU A 554 36.98 1.89 -31.04
N GLY A 555 38.28 2.16 -30.88
CA GLY A 555 39.34 1.16 -30.99
C GLY A 555 39.63 0.38 -29.71
N LEU A 556 39.09 0.79 -28.56
CA LEU A 556 39.45 0.22 -27.25
C LEU A 556 38.62 -1.03 -26.91
N LYS A 557 39.27 -2.01 -26.27
CA LYS A 557 38.58 -3.16 -25.66
C LYS A 557 37.57 -2.67 -24.63
N ALA A 558 36.35 -3.18 -24.72
CA ALA A 558 35.23 -2.82 -23.83
C ALA A 558 34.50 -4.10 -23.37
N PRO A 559 35.08 -4.85 -22.41
CA PRO A 559 34.51 -6.14 -21.96
C PRO A 559 33.11 -6.00 -21.35
N HIS A 560 32.72 -4.83 -20.98
CA HIS A 560 31.37 -4.51 -20.47
C HIS A 560 30.31 -4.42 -21.60
N LEU A 561 30.70 -4.39 -22.86
CA LEU A 561 29.80 -4.38 -24.00
C LEU A 561 29.54 -5.80 -24.51
N PRO A 562 28.32 -6.10 -25.01
CA PRO A 562 28.01 -7.42 -25.59
C PRO A 562 28.95 -7.82 -26.74
N GLY A 563 29.42 -6.84 -27.51
CA GLY A 563 30.37 -7.05 -28.63
C GLY A 563 31.85 -6.95 -28.25
N GLY A 564 32.21 -6.76 -26.97
CA GLY A 564 33.60 -6.68 -26.49
C GLY A 564 34.38 -5.43 -26.92
N GLY A 565 33.82 -4.54 -27.75
CA GLY A 565 34.46 -3.30 -28.24
C GLY A 565 35.54 -3.55 -29.28
N GLY A 566 36.57 -2.68 -29.33
CA GLY A 566 37.72 -2.81 -30.26
C GLY A 566 38.82 -3.75 -29.78
N GLY A 567 39.93 -3.84 -30.54
CA GLY A 567 41.05 -4.76 -30.24
C GLY A 567 42.10 -4.19 -29.30
N SER A 568 42.23 -2.85 -29.18
CA SER A 568 43.32 -2.21 -28.46
C SER A 568 43.08 -2.20 -26.93
N PRO A 569 44.09 -2.58 -26.14
CA PRO A 569 43.97 -2.47 -24.68
C PRO A 569 43.85 -1.01 -24.22
N LEU A 570 43.34 -0.81 -23.04
CA LEU A 570 43.30 0.51 -22.40
C LEU A 570 44.74 1.03 -22.20
N PRO A 571 45.09 2.28 -22.59
CA PRO A 571 46.41 2.85 -22.37
C PRO A 571 46.78 2.85 -20.87
N ARG A 572 48.07 2.76 -20.58
CA ARG A 572 48.55 2.80 -19.19
C ARG A 572 48.22 4.20 -18.59
N GLY A 573 47.67 4.19 -17.37
CA GLY A 573 47.24 5.42 -16.69
C GLY A 573 45.95 6.04 -17.23
N ALA A 574 45.28 5.39 -18.16
CA ALA A 574 43.96 5.82 -18.63
C ALA A 574 42.84 5.36 -17.69
N HIS A 575 41.89 6.23 -17.43
CA HIS A 575 40.73 5.98 -16.56
C HIS A 575 39.43 5.91 -17.37
N ARG A 576 38.66 4.87 -17.15
CA ARG A 576 37.34 4.69 -17.74
C ARG A 576 36.28 5.24 -16.79
N ILE A 577 35.52 6.23 -17.24
CA ILE A 577 34.53 6.94 -16.42
C ILE A 577 33.12 6.55 -16.85
N ALA A 578 32.28 6.20 -15.89
CA ALA A 578 30.84 5.97 -16.06
C ALA A 578 30.05 7.09 -15.38
N PHE A 579 29.39 7.92 -16.19
CA PHE A 579 28.42 8.90 -15.67
C PHE A 579 27.08 8.23 -15.44
N LEU A 580 26.51 8.47 -14.25
CA LEU A 580 25.26 7.85 -13.81
C LEU A 580 24.26 8.95 -13.49
N ALA A 581 23.29 9.16 -14.36
CA ALA A 581 22.18 10.07 -14.09
C ALA A 581 21.37 9.55 -12.90
N SER A 582 21.37 10.30 -11.82
CA SER A 582 20.74 9.92 -10.57
C SER A 582 19.44 10.71 -10.38
N GLU A 583 18.35 10.12 -10.86
CA GLU A 583 17.00 10.69 -10.84
C GLU A 583 16.40 10.72 -9.44
N PHE A 584 15.39 11.56 -9.24
CA PHE A 584 14.60 11.58 -8.00
C PHE A 584 14.08 10.19 -7.60
N SER A 585 13.65 9.41 -8.59
CA SER A 585 13.11 8.05 -8.39
C SER A 585 14.15 7.04 -7.89
N HIS A 586 15.44 7.34 -7.98
CA HIS A 586 16.56 6.51 -7.54
C HIS A 586 16.88 6.65 -6.06
N HIS A 587 16.27 7.65 -5.40
CA HIS A 587 16.52 7.99 -4.00
C HIS A 587 15.32 7.68 -3.11
N GLY A 588 15.60 7.59 -1.83
CA GLY A 588 14.57 7.53 -0.79
C GLY A 588 13.78 8.84 -0.69
N SER A 589 12.50 8.76 -0.32
CA SER A 589 11.59 9.91 -0.26
C SER A 589 11.96 10.96 0.80
N LYS A 590 12.73 10.57 1.82
CA LYS A 590 13.10 11.43 2.95
C LYS A 590 14.44 12.12 2.75
N GLY A 591 15.34 11.53 2.01
CA GLY A 591 16.72 11.96 1.95
C GLY A 591 17.37 11.79 0.59
N ARG A 592 18.68 11.96 0.60
CA ARG A 592 19.55 11.79 -0.56
C ARG A 592 20.10 10.36 -0.68
N GLU A 593 19.60 9.45 0.17
CA GLU A 593 20.06 8.07 0.24
C GLU A 593 19.68 7.31 -1.03
N LEU A 594 20.65 6.66 -1.63
CA LEU A 594 20.46 5.87 -2.84
C LEU A 594 19.76 4.55 -2.51
N LEU A 595 18.73 4.20 -3.28
CA LEU A 595 18.05 2.91 -3.14
C LEU A 595 18.95 1.75 -3.54
N GLY A 596 18.76 0.59 -2.93
CA GLY A 596 19.68 -0.54 -3.00
C GLY A 596 20.01 -1.02 -4.41
N ARG A 597 19.03 -1.04 -5.34
CA ARG A 597 19.30 -1.38 -6.74
C ARG A 597 20.37 -0.47 -7.37
N TYR A 598 20.32 0.83 -7.08
CA TYR A 598 21.23 1.81 -7.68
C TYR A 598 22.58 1.82 -6.95
N ALA A 599 22.59 1.52 -5.65
CA ALA A 599 23.82 1.26 -4.91
C ALA A 599 24.56 0.04 -5.47
N MET A 600 23.84 -1.06 -5.76
CA MET A 600 24.42 -2.25 -6.42
C MET A 600 24.92 -1.91 -7.82
N ARG A 601 24.19 -1.12 -8.64
CA ARG A 601 24.66 -0.63 -9.96
C ARG A 601 26.02 0.04 -9.85
N GLN A 602 26.15 1.00 -8.94
CA GLN A 602 27.39 1.74 -8.73
C GLN A 602 28.54 0.81 -8.34
N ARG A 603 28.30 -0.11 -7.39
CA ARG A 603 29.29 -1.08 -6.91
C ARG A 603 29.75 -2.03 -8.01
N HIS A 604 28.83 -2.61 -8.80
CA HIS A 604 29.19 -3.49 -9.91
C HIS A 604 30.02 -2.79 -10.99
N LEU A 605 29.68 -1.54 -11.33
CA LEU A 605 30.46 -0.76 -12.29
C LEU A 605 31.86 -0.44 -11.77
N GLN A 606 32.00 -0.15 -10.48
CA GLN A 606 33.30 0.05 -9.85
C GLN A 606 34.15 -1.22 -9.90
N LEU A 607 33.57 -2.38 -9.58
CA LEU A 607 34.26 -3.67 -9.67
C LEU A 607 34.60 -4.07 -11.13
N ALA A 608 33.83 -3.59 -12.10
CA ALA A 608 34.13 -3.75 -13.53
C ALA A 608 35.19 -2.78 -14.06
N GLY A 609 35.84 -1.96 -13.18
CA GLY A 609 36.94 -1.06 -13.51
C GLY A 609 36.52 0.33 -13.97
N PHE A 610 35.29 0.78 -13.66
CA PHE A 610 34.85 2.13 -13.92
C PHE A 610 35.07 3.05 -12.73
N LEU A 611 35.51 4.28 -12.98
CA LEU A 611 35.32 5.39 -12.06
C LEU A 611 33.88 5.91 -12.24
N THR A 612 33.05 5.72 -11.22
CA THR A 612 31.64 6.13 -11.29
C THR A 612 31.45 7.58 -10.86
N VAL A 613 30.81 8.37 -11.72
CA VAL A 613 30.48 9.78 -11.48
C VAL A 613 28.97 9.95 -11.41
N PRO A 614 28.36 9.99 -10.20
CA PRO A 614 26.94 10.23 -10.05
C PRO A 614 26.61 11.70 -10.36
N VAL A 615 25.68 11.90 -11.28
CA VAL A 615 25.11 13.21 -11.64
C VAL A 615 23.75 13.33 -10.96
N LEU A 616 23.69 14.06 -9.86
CA LEU A 616 22.54 14.15 -9.00
C LEU A 616 21.51 15.14 -9.54
N TYR A 617 20.26 14.72 -9.69
CA TYR A 617 19.18 15.53 -10.28
C TYR A 617 19.02 16.90 -9.63
N TYR A 618 19.15 17.01 -8.30
CA TYR A 618 18.98 18.26 -7.58
C TYR A 618 20.19 19.21 -7.74
N GLU A 619 21.43 18.69 -7.84
CA GLU A 619 22.62 19.50 -8.13
C GLU A 619 22.57 19.99 -9.57
N TRP A 620 22.19 19.09 -10.51
CA TRP A 620 22.09 19.42 -11.92
C TRP A 620 21.02 20.48 -12.24
N ALA A 621 19.89 20.43 -11.52
CA ALA A 621 18.79 21.39 -11.69
C ALA A 621 19.14 22.81 -11.25
N GLU A 622 20.17 23.00 -10.39
CA GLU A 622 20.65 24.30 -9.97
C GLU A 622 21.56 24.97 -11.01
N LEU A 623 22.10 24.18 -11.97
CA LEU A 623 23.00 24.66 -13.01
C LEU A 623 22.22 25.33 -14.16
N LYS A 624 22.46 26.60 -14.38
CA LYS A 624 21.66 27.44 -15.31
C LYS A 624 22.15 27.38 -16.76
N ASP A 625 23.44 27.19 -16.98
CA ASP A 625 24.06 27.23 -18.29
C ASP A 625 25.04 26.06 -18.53
N ASP A 626 25.41 25.84 -19.78
CA ASP A 626 26.26 24.72 -20.18
C ASP A 626 27.70 24.87 -19.66
N ARG A 627 28.17 26.09 -19.37
CA ARG A 627 29.49 26.32 -18.76
C ARG A 627 29.51 25.80 -17.33
N GLN A 628 28.46 26.06 -16.56
CA GLN A 628 28.30 25.55 -15.19
C GLN A 628 28.20 24.03 -15.20
N ARG A 629 27.43 23.44 -16.12
CA ARG A 629 27.31 21.97 -16.29
C ARG A 629 28.66 21.34 -16.61
N MET A 630 29.43 21.94 -17.57
CA MET A 630 30.77 21.45 -17.89
C MET A 630 31.74 21.56 -16.71
N ALA A 631 31.72 22.69 -16.00
CA ALA A 631 32.55 22.89 -14.81
C ALA A 631 32.22 21.86 -13.72
N TYR A 632 30.93 21.58 -13.48
CA TYR A 632 30.45 20.57 -12.56
C TYR A 632 30.94 19.16 -12.94
N LEU A 633 30.84 18.77 -14.21
CA LEU A 633 31.31 17.46 -14.66
C LEU A 633 32.84 17.34 -14.51
N LYS A 634 33.59 18.37 -14.87
CA LYS A 634 35.08 18.40 -14.70
C LYS A 634 35.46 18.27 -13.22
N ASP A 635 34.80 18.98 -12.32
CA ASP A 635 35.04 18.89 -10.87
C ASP A 635 34.77 17.48 -10.34
N LYS A 636 33.60 16.89 -10.70
CA LYS A 636 33.23 15.52 -10.28
C LYS A 636 34.19 14.45 -10.84
N MET A 637 34.60 14.60 -12.11
CA MET A 637 35.59 13.72 -12.72
C MET A 637 36.97 13.85 -12.04
N GLY A 638 37.43 15.07 -11.82
CA GLY A 638 38.71 15.32 -11.15
C GLY A 638 38.74 14.70 -9.73
N LYS A 639 37.64 14.82 -8.98
CA LYS A 639 37.52 14.18 -7.66
C LYS A 639 37.56 12.65 -7.75
N ALA A 640 36.84 12.05 -8.71
CA ALA A 640 36.83 10.61 -8.89
C ALA A 640 38.22 10.07 -9.28
N VAL A 641 38.94 10.76 -10.14
CA VAL A 641 40.32 10.39 -10.52
C VAL A 641 41.28 10.55 -9.32
N ALA A 642 41.19 11.66 -8.58
CA ALA A 642 42.03 11.92 -7.43
C ALA A 642 41.81 10.88 -6.31
N GLU A 643 40.54 10.50 -6.06
CA GLU A 643 40.21 9.44 -5.10
C GLU A 643 40.76 8.06 -5.52
N ASP A 644 40.79 7.78 -6.81
CA ASP A 644 41.35 6.52 -7.34
C ASP A 644 42.88 6.49 -7.22
N MET A 645 43.52 7.62 -7.52
CA MET A 645 44.97 7.74 -7.37
C MET A 645 45.45 7.71 -5.91
N ALA A 646 44.57 8.01 -4.95
CA ALA A 646 44.87 7.97 -3.52
C ALA A 646 44.73 6.57 -2.88
N LYS A 647 44.12 5.60 -3.60
CA LYS A 647 43.99 4.20 -3.17
C LYS A 647 45.22 3.40 -3.50
#